data_fbf00b3de1da24bf2af00b035b842863
#
_entry.id   fbf00b3de1da24bf2af00b035b842863
#
_cell.length_a   1.000
_cell.length_b   1.000
_cell.length_c   1.000
_cell.angle_alpha   90.00
_cell.angle_beta   90.00
_cell.angle_gamma   90.00
#
_symmetry.space_group_name_H-M   'P 1'
#
loop_
_entity.id
_entity.type
_entity.pdbx_description
1 polymer ?
#
loop_
_entity_poly.entity_id
_entity_poly.type
_entity_poly.pdbx_seq_one_letter_code
_entity_poly.pdbx_strand_id
1 'polypeptide(L)'
;MKRPKVWNIRVHMLVLAVVCLVLAAVTWLIEPVVSYILTPCALAYGVYVAVRLQSIRRHMRGTLTRIASQLDPARQEMLLNFPIPMMAVGSSRRILWYSESFQTEVLGKREMIGESFGKLTNLALDEFCRKEVPLQIGEKSYHVRGLHPGQVDIPDAGTDKPVKAGDEDFYLLYFIDVTEMDKEAALYRKTRPSVMLIVLDNYNELMQKAKESEKSRILSAVDTLLEEFSSQMTNSFIKRYDDEQYMMVVEEEHLEKIIESRFSVLDDVRKIDTGGYPVTLSIGIGRGEKTLAESETSARQALDMALGRGGDQAAVKMGTTYEFYGGVSKGIEKRTKVKSRMVANAMLELIKTADKVLVMGHKFGDLDCVGASAGMASAIRSIGKKAFIVIDREKNLSKTLIEMVKSEEGNHDLFIDPDEALFSITPQTMLIICDTHTPNLVESKEVLDRCKTVVVIDHHRKMVNHIDNAVIFYHEPYASSASEMVTELIQYMGEDCRITSVVAQALLAGIMLDTRSFAMRTGVRTFEAAAYLRRTGADTVVVRKMFSNSMDSYQRKTRIVSNAQVYRKCAVAQSDFSSDDMRVVASQAADELLSIDDVDASFVLYEAGGGINISARSMGLINVQLIMEKMGGGGHQTMAATQLRGVEMEKAKALLFETIDDYYS
;
A
#
# COMPACT_ATOMS: atom_id res chain seq x y z
N MET A 1 18.46 20.68 46.31
CA MET A 1 18.74 22.09 46.63
C MET A 1 17.84 22.99 45.79
N LYS A 2 16.98 23.79 46.46
CA LYS A 2 16.05 24.72 45.79
C LYS A 2 16.85 25.91 45.24
N ARG A 3 16.84 26.08 43.92
CA ARG A 3 17.48 27.24 43.26
C ARG A 3 16.71 28.53 43.59
N PRO A 4 17.35 29.63 43.94
CA PRO A 4 16.69 30.90 44.22
C PRO A 4 16.13 31.47 42.88
N LYS A 5 14.84 31.83 42.89
CA LYS A 5 14.16 32.46 41.75
C LYS A 5 14.64 33.91 41.60
N VAL A 6 15.64 34.16 40.78
CA VAL A 6 16.19 35.50 40.48
C VAL A 6 15.09 36.46 39.97
N TRP A 7 14.03 35.94 39.35
CA TRP A 7 12.88 36.71 38.89
C TRP A 7 12.07 37.31 40.05
N ASN A 8 11.96 36.60 41.16
CA ASN A 8 11.31 37.13 42.38
C ASN A 8 12.03 38.36 42.96
N ILE A 9 13.36 38.46 42.82
CA ILE A 9 14.12 39.55 43.41
C ILE A 9 13.86 40.86 42.68
N ARG A 10 13.77 40.90 41.34
CA ARG A 10 13.46 42.13 40.57
C ARG A 10 12.03 42.62 40.86
N VAL A 11 11.06 41.72 40.84
CA VAL A 11 9.66 42.07 41.14
C VAL A 11 9.53 42.48 42.58
N HIS A 12 10.18 41.81 43.52
CA HIS A 12 10.13 42.19 44.95
C HIS A 12 10.81 43.52 45.21
N MET A 13 11.95 43.84 44.57
CA MET A 13 12.60 45.13 44.69
C MET A 13 11.75 46.28 44.14
N LEU A 14 11.07 46.06 43.01
CA LEU A 14 10.15 47.02 42.41
C LEU A 14 8.87 47.23 43.26
N VAL A 15 8.28 46.13 43.70
CA VAL A 15 7.12 46.16 44.61
C VAL A 15 7.46 46.84 45.93
N LEU A 16 8.64 46.51 46.50
CA LEU A 16 9.09 47.14 47.72
C LEU A 16 9.34 48.65 47.56
N ALA A 17 9.92 49.07 46.41
CA ALA A 17 10.09 50.49 46.09
C ALA A 17 8.75 51.24 45.98
N VAL A 18 7.75 50.63 45.32
CA VAL A 18 6.40 51.17 45.21
C VAL A 18 5.71 51.25 46.59
N VAL A 19 5.83 50.18 47.40
CA VAL A 19 5.27 50.14 48.79
C VAL A 19 5.92 51.24 49.66
N CYS A 20 7.24 51.39 49.57
CA CYS A 20 7.91 52.48 50.31
C CYS A 20 7.46 53.90 49.91
N LEU A 21 7.22 54.13 48.59
CA LEU A 21 6.68 55.40 48.10
C LEU A 21 5.25 55.64 48.56
N VAL A 22 4.40 54.59 48.52
CA VAL A 22 3.02 54.70 49.01
C VAL A 22 2.97 54.97 50.52
N LEU A 23 3.82 54.25 51.29
CA LEU A 23 3.91 54.48 52.72
C LEU A 23 4.42 55.90 53.03
N ALA A 24 5.42 56.43 52.32
CA ALA A 24 5.87 57.78 52.47
C ALA A 24 4.77 58.82 52.15
N ALA A 25 3.94 58.57 51.13
CA ALA A 25 2.80 59.43 50.79
C ALA A 25 1.68 59.40 51.84
N VAL A 26 1.39 58.23 52.41
CA VAL A 26 0.37 58.05 53.46
C VAL A 26 0.82 58.66 54.79
N THR A 27 2.08 58.52 55.19
CA THR A 27 2.62 59.11 56.41
C THR A 27 2.68 60.64 56.33
N TRP A 28 2.82 61.18 55.10
CA TRP A 28 2.76 62.65 54.89
C TRP A 28 1.37 63.25 55.24
N LEU A 29 0.29 62.44 55.08
CA LEU A 29 -1.08 62.84 55.41
C LEU A 29 -1.41 62.70 56.88
N ILE A 30 -0.70 61.83 57.67
CA ILE A 30 -1.06 61.48 59.07
C ILE A 30 -0.10 62.15 60.07
N GLU A 31 1.22 62.11 59.87
CA GLU A 31 2.21 62.69 60.77
C GLU A 31 3.43 63.31 59.93
N PRO A 32 3.41 64.60 59.70
CA PRO A 32 4.40 65.23 58.80
C PRO A 32 5.88 65.15 59.26
N VAL A 33 6.11 65.03 60.61
CA VAL A 33 7.47 64.93 61.15
C VAL A 33 8.15 63.62 60.79
N VAL A 34 7.42 62.50 60.73
CA VAL A 34 7.93 61.18 60.35
C VAL A 34 8.20 61.10 58.80
N SER A 35 7.42 61.85 58.02
CA SER A 35 7.58 61.88 56.56
C SER A 35 8.86 62.57 56.08
N TYR A 36 9.42 63.48 56.85
CA TYR A 36 10.69 64.13 56.54
C TYR A 36 11.87 63.14 56.53
N ILE A 37 11.77 62.03 57.24
CA ILE A 37 12.80 61.00 57.24
C ILE A 37 12.47 59.87 56.23
N LEU A 38 11.22 59.44 56.11
CA LEU A 38 10.81 58.35 55.24
C LEU A 38 10.90 58.71 53.75
N THR A 39 10.56 59.93 53.39
CA THR A 39 10.58 60.35 51.95
C THR A 39 11.98 60.32 51.33
N PRO A 40 13.06 60.89 51.98
CA PRO A 40 14.41 60.74 51.47
C PRO A 40 14.91 59.30 51.44
N CYS A 41 14.52 58.47 52.38
CA CYS A 41 14.88 57.03 52.39
C CYS A 41 14.21 56.28 51.24
N ALA A 42 12.95 56.52 50.96
CA ALA A 42 12.21 55.89 49.86
C ALA A 42 12.77 56.36 48.49
N LEU A 43 13.10 57.63 48.36
CA LEU A 43 13.77 58.19 47.19
C LEU A 43 15.17 57.56 46.96
N ALA A 44 16.00 57.50 48.03
CA ALA A 44 17.31 56.88 48.00
C ALA A 44 17.25 55.38 47.56
N TYR A 45 16.25 54.64 48.12
CA TYR A 45 16.01 53.25 47.73
C TYR A 45 15.55 53.13 46.27
N GLY A 46 14.68 54.02 45.81
CA GLY A 46 14.28 54.07 44.39
C GLY A 46 15.43 54.33 43.43
N VAL A 47 16.32 55.26 43.81
CA VAL A 47 17.54 55.51 43.04
C VAL A 47 18.49 54.30 43.07
N TYR A 48 18.67 53.65 44.21
CA TYR A 48 19.46 52.46 44.34
C TYR A 48 18.93 51.34 43.42
N VAL A 49 17.59 51.09 43.43
CA VAL A 49 16.96 50.10 42.57
C VAL A 49 17.15 50.44 41.07
N ALA A 50 17.01 51.70 40.71
CA ALA A 50 17.20 52.15 39.33
C ALA A 50 18.66 51.96 38.88
N VAL A 51 19.65 52.34 39.70
CA VAL A 51 21.08 52.16 39.44
C VAL A 51 21.43 50.65 39.34
N ARG A 52 20.88 49.83 40.24
CA ARG A 52 21.12 48.39 40.20
C ARG A 52 20.52 47.72 38.95
N LEU A 53 19.32 48.09 38.55
CA LEU A 53 18.71 47.61 37.33
C LEU A 53 19.53 48.03 36.07
N GLN A 54 20.00 49.31 36.06
CA GLN A 54 20.83 49.80 35.00
C GLN A 54 22.23 49.13 34.97
N SER A 55 22.79 48.85 36.15
CA SER A 55 24.06 48.10 36.29
C SER A 55 23.91 46.64 35.74
N ILE A 56 22.81 45.98 36.02
CA ILE A 56 22.52 44.63 35.51
C ILE A 56 22.36 44.66 34.00
N ARG A 57 21.67 45.72 33.43
CA ARG A 57 21.56 45.89 31.99
C ARG A 57 22.93 46.16 31.35
N ARG A 58 23.79 46.95 31.98
CA ARG A 58 25.16 47.22 31.47
C ARG A 58 26.05 46.00 31.54
N HIS A 59 25.92 45.16 32.59
CA HIS A 59 26.73 43.97 32.73
C HIS A 59 26.38 42.89 31.71
N MET A 60 25.09 42.76 31.39
CA MET A 60 24.60 41.85 30.32
C MET A 60 24.99 42.33 28.90
N ARG A 61 25.03 43.63 28.65
CA ARG A 61 25.58 44.17 27.40
C ARG A 61 27.08 44.03 27.31
N GLY A 62 27.78 44.06 28.47
CA GLY A 62 29.23 44.02 28.53
C GLY A 62 29.86 42.65 28.20
N THR A 63 29.13 41.55 28.26
CA THR A 63 29.70 40.22 28.01
C THR A 63 29.95 39.97 26.53
N LEU A 64 29.02 40.35 25.68
CA LEU A 64 29.24 40.31 24.23
C LEU A 64 30.16 41.44 23.73
N THR A 65 30.11 42.60 24.39
CA THR A 65 31.06 43.70 24.09
C THR A 65 32.50 43.32 24.43
N ARG A 66 32.74 42.41 25.42
CA ARG A 66 34.05 41.87 25.70
C ARG A 66 34.52 40.83 24.68
N ILE A 67 33.63 39.99 24.18
CA ILE A 67 33.92 39.06 23.07
C ILE A 67 34.18 39.87 21.79
N ALA A 68 33.39 40.89 21.55
CA ALA A 68 33.54 41.79 20.41
C ALA A 68 34.73 42.77 20.56
N SER A 69 35.14 43.18 21.76
CA SER A 69 36.30 44.09 21.99
C SER A 69 37.67 43.46 21.68
N GLN A 70 37.73 42.19 21.44
CA GLN A 70 38.91 41.52 20.89
C GLN A 70 38.90 41.50 19.35
N LEU A 71 37.81 41.96 18.69
CA LEU A 71 37.69 42.08 17.26
C LEU A 71 37.89 43.54 16.85
N ASP A 72 38.51 43.74 15.69
CA ASP A 72 38.65 45.02 15.01
C ASP A 72 37.28 45.74 14.93
N PRO A 73 37.17 47.07 15.19
CA PRO A 73 35.92 47.83 15.17
C PRO A 73 35.04 47.58 13.94
N ALA A 74 35.66 47.38 12.78
CA ALA A 74 34.95 47.10 11.53
C ALA A 74 34.24 45.68 11.57
N ARG A 75 34.84 44.69 12.24
CA ARG A 75 34.28 43.34 12.43
C ARG A 75 33.16 43.34 13.48
N GLN A 76 33.24 44.24 14.44
CA GLN A 76 32.23 44.42 15.48
C GLN A 76 30.91 45.00 14.89
N GLU A 77 31.06 46.02 14.03
CA GLU A 77 29.92 46.62 13.34
C GLU A 77 29.24 45.65 12.34
N MET A 78 30.05 44.78 11.73
CA MET A 78 29.57 43.75 10.82
C MET A 78 28.77 42.64 11.57
N LEU A 79 29.13 42.26 12.80
CA LEU A 79 28.36 41.31 13.60
C LEU A 79 27.04 41.89 14.14
N LEU A 80 27.04 43.18 14.52
CA LEU A 80 25.85 43.85 15.04
C LEU A 80 24.79 44.06 13.94
N ASN A 81 25.25 44.35 12.72
CA ASN A 81 24.41 44.58 11.56
C ASN A 81 24.31 43.37 10.62
N PHE A 82 24.60 42.17 11.14
CA PHE A 82 24.51 40.98 10.32
C PHE A 82 23.07 40.79 9.83
N PRO A 83 22.86 40.58 8.52
CA PRO A 83 21.52 40.57 7.93
C PRO A 83 20.68 39.36 8.34
N ILE A 84 21.33 38.26 8.83
CA ILE A 84 20.59 37.09 9.27
C ILE A 84 20.24 37.26 10.75
N PRO A 85 18.97 37.03 11.14
CA PRO A 85 18.55 37.02 12.53
C PRO A 85 19.34 36.02 13.39
N MET A 86 20.02 36.51 14.42
CA MET A 86 20.84 35.71 15.31
C MET A 86 20.49 35.95 16.77
N MET A 87 20.69 34.92 17.59
CA MET A 87 20.49 34.96 19.04
C MET A 87 21.58 34.19 19.78
N ALA A 88 22.08 34.75 20.87
CA ALA A 88 22.94 34.05 21.81
C ALA A 88 22.13 33.62 23.04
N VAL A 89 22.21 32.31 23.36
CA VAL A 89 21.50 31.69 24.49
C VAL A 89 22.53 31.01 25.41
N GLY A 90 22.53 31.35 26.69
CA GLY A 90 23.40 30.71 27.68
C GLY A 90 22.98 29.27 27.99
N SER A 91 23.89 28.47 28.54
CA SER A 91 23.65 27.07 28.98
C SER A 91 22.49 26.97 30.00
N SER A 92 22.16 28.04 30.71
CA SER A 92 20.98 28.15 31.56
C SER A 92 19.66 28.36 30.82
N ARG A 93 19.68 28.29 29.47
CA ARG A 93 18.55 28.57 28.56
C ARG A 93 17.99 30.00 28.67
N ARG A 94 18.82 30.96 29.05
CA ARG A 94 18.44 32.39 29.05
C ARG A 94 18.98 33.07 27.79
N ILE A 95 18.17 33.94 27.19
CA ILE A 95 18.54 34.76 26.05
C ILE A 95 19.50 35.82 26.54
N LEU A 96 20.74 35.77 26.04
CA LEU A 96 21.81 36.70 26.43
C LEU A 96 21.85 37.92 25.50
N TRP A 97 21.65 37.67 24.23
CA TRP A 97 21.71 38.71 23.18
C TRP A 97 20.97 38.25 21.92
N TYR A 98 20.59 39.18 21.08
CA TYR A 98 20.11 38.97 19.71
C TYR A 98 20.46 40.15 18.82
N SER A 99 20.56 39.93 17.48
CA SER A 99 20.77 40.96 16.47
C SER A 99 19.56 41.87 16.30
N GLU A 100 19.77 43.04 15.73
CA GLU A 100 18.68 43.98 15.41
C GLU A 100 17.69 43.35 14.40
N SER A 101 18.21 42.59 13.43
CA SER A 101 17.38 41.80 12.50
C SER A 101 16.50 40.80 13.22
N PHE A 102 17.00 40.10 14.24
CA PHE A 102 16.17 39.19 15.04
C PHE A 102 15.07 39.93 15.81
N GLN A 103 15.39 41.06 16.39
CA GLN A 103 14.41 41.87 17.12
C GLN A 103 13.29 42.39 16.23
N THR A 104 13.64 42.84 15.02
CA THR A 104 12.66 43.43 14.09
C THR A 104 11.88 42.40 13.33
N GLU A 105 12.51 41.34 12.83
CA GLU A 105 11.91 40.40 11.92
C GLU A 105 11.24 39.19 12.63
N VAL A 106 11.81 38.76 13.78
CA VAL A 106 11.33 37.58 14.50
C VAL A 106 10.47 37.98 15.70
N LEU A 107 10.91 38.95 16.50
CA LEU A 107 10.21 39.33 17.74
C LEU A 107 9.17 40.47 17.56
N GLY A 108 9.13 41.13 16.42
CA GLY A 108 8.23 42.27 16.20
C GLY A 108 8.47 43.40 17.21
N LYS A 109 9.75 43.71 17.47
CA LYS A 109 10.23 44.75 18.41
C LYS A 109 10.00 44.44 19.90
N ARG A 110 9.58 43.20 20.28
CA ARG A 110 9.49 42.78 21.70
C ARG A 110 10.90 42.59 22.28
N GLU A 111 11.05 42.95 23.56
CA GLU A 111 12.33 42.75 24.26
C GLU A 111 12.30 41.42 25.04
N MET A 112 13.23 40.51 24.76
CA MET A 112 13.33 39.19 25.40
C MET A 112 14.68 38.92 26.05
N ILE A 113 15.57 39.93 26.17
CA ILE A 113 16.87 39.77 26.84
C ILE A 113 16.67 39.35 28.30
N GLY A 114 17.36 38.26 28.69
CA GLY A 114 17.26 37.67 30.03
C GLY A 114 16.04 36.77 30.25
N GLU A 115 15.14 36.66 29.29
CA GLU A 115 14.04 35.71 29.35
C GLU A 115 14.47 34.28 29.02
N SER A 116 13.59 33.31 29.31
CA SER A 116 13.86 31.92 28.98
C SER A 116 13.62 31.65 27.51
N PHE A 117 14.58 31.01 26.86
CA PHE A 117 14.44 30.46 25.49
C PHE A 117 13.27 29.48 25.36
N GLY A 118 12.85 28.86 26.49
CA GLY A 118 11.66 28.00 26.52
C GLY A 118 10.34 28.69 26.13
N LYS A 119 10.32 30.01 25.99
CA LYS A 119 9.16 30.75 25.44
C LYS A 119 9.05 30.64 23.91
N LEU A 120 10.15 30.33 23.24
CA LEU A 120 10.18 30.11 21.78
C LEU A 120 10.07 28.62 21.43
N THR A 121 10.77 27.76 22.19
CA THR A 121 10.72 26.31 21.98
C THR A 121 11.19 25.54 23.23
N ASN A 122 10.67 24.34 23.42
CA ASN A 122 11.09 23.43 24.49
C ASN A 122 12.25 22.49 24.09
N LEU A 123 12.69 22.51 22.83
CA LEU A 123 13.77 21.66 22.32
C LEU A 123 15.10 21.95 23.03
N ALA A 124 15.97 20.95 23.14
CA ALA A 124 17.29 21.11 23.76
C ALA A 124 18.20 21.94 22.84
N LEU A 125 19.08 22.79 23.45
CA LEU A 125 19.98 23.63 22.67
C LEU A 125 20.97 22.83 21.79
N ASP A 126 21.39 21.67 22.25
CA ASP A 126 22.29 20.78 21.53
C ASP A 126 21.69 20.24 20.23
N GLU A 127 20.35 20.14 20.13
CA GLU A 127 19.68 19.70 18.91
C GLU A 127 19.93 20.66 17.75
N PHE A 128 19.94 21.96 18.03
CA PHE A 128 20.22 22.99 17.01
C PHE A 128 21.66 22.95 16.48
N CYS A 129 22.60 22.45 17.31
CA CYS A 129 23.98 22.29 16.88
C CYS A 129 24.20 21.02 16.02
N ARG A 130 23.38 19.98 16.23
CA ARG A 130 23.52 18.70 15.51
C ARG A 130 22.84 18.71 14.15
N LYS A 131 21.70 19.38 14.03
CA LYS A 131 20.89 19.42 12.81
C LYS A 131 20.15 20.74 12.70
N GLU A 132 19.74 21.08 11.52
CA GLU A 132 18.82 22.15 11.25
C GLU A 132 17.43 21.80 11.79
N VAL A 133 16.83 22.70 12.55
CA VAL A 133 15.56 22.48 13.24
C VAL A 133 14.51 23.45 12.70
N PRO A 134 13.39 22.96 12.16
CA PRO A 134 12.27 23.82 11.79
C PRO A 134 11.60 24.36 13.06
N LEU A 135 11.34 25.66 13.08
CA LEU A 135 10.69 26.34 14.19
C LEU A 135 9.67 27.36 13.67
N GLN A 136 8.44 27.25 14.17
CA GLN A 136 7.40 28.23 13.85
C GLN A 136 7.31 29.28 14.96
N ILE A 137 7.42 30.54 14.58
CA ILE A 137 7.30 31.68 15.49
C ILE A 137 6.24 32.63 14.92
N GLY A 138 5.05 32.63 15.54
CA GLY A 138 3.88 33.35 15.01
C GLY A 138 3.44 32.75 13.68
N GLU A 139 3.33 33.59 12.66
CA GLU A 139 2.94 33.18 11.29
C GLU A 139 4.14 32.82 10.40
N LYS A 140 5.37 32.93 10.90
CA LYS A 140 6.58 32.69 10.14
C LYS A 140 7.25 31.36 10.48
N SER A 141 7.77 30.69 9.46
CA SER A 141 8.59 29.49 9.56
C SER A 141 10.08 29.83 9.48
N TYR A 142 10.85 29.29 10.39
CA TYR A 142 12.31 29.47 10.42
C TYR A 142 13.01 28.12 10.45
N HIS A 143 14.09 28.02 9.69
CA HIS A 143 15.09 26.99 9.90
C HIS A 143 16.16 27.54 10.83
N VAL A 144 16.33 26.89 11.99
CA VAL A 144 17.24 27.34 13.03
C VAL A 144 18.40 26.36 13.17
N ARG A 145 19.61 26.90 13.13
CA ARG A 145 20.82 26.12 13.39
C ARG A 145 21.67 26.82 14.44
N GLY A 146 22.35 26.02 15.27
CA GLY A 146 23.16 26.51 16.37
C GLY A 146 24.64 26.19 16.19
N LEU A 147 25.47 27.04 16.78
CA LEU A 147 26.91 26.84 16.97
C LEU A 147 27.24 26.94 18.46
N HIS A 148 27.98 25.95 18.96
CA HIS A 148 28.54 26.01 20.30
C HIS A 148 30.03 26.31 20.19
N PRO A 149 30.55 27.46 20.67
CA PRO A 149 31.95 27.88 20.48
C PRO A 149 32.97 26.89 21.04
N GLY A 150 32.63 26.12 22.08
CA GLY A 150 33.49 25.09 22.63
C GLY A 150 33.68 23.83 21.78
N GLN A 151 32.92 23.70 20.69
CA GLN A 151 33.02 22.58 19.75
C GLN A 151 33.64 22.96 18.38
N VAL A 152 34.00 24.21 18.20
CA VAL A 152 34.62 24.68 16.96
C VAL A 152 36.11 24.85 17.24
N ASP A 153 36.95 23.96 16.70
CA ASP A 153 38.37 24.17 16.57
C ASP A 153 38.64 25.31 15.58
N ILE A 154 38.78 26.54 16.09
CA ILE A 154 39.19 27.69 15.27
C ILE A 154 40.69 27.67 15.24
N PRO A 155 41.36 27.40 14.10
CA PRO A 155 42.81 27.54 14.02
C PRO A 155 43.18 29.00 14.23
N ASP A 156 43.98 29.29 15.27
CA ASP A 156 44.51 30.61 15.48
C ASP A 156 45.55 30.91 14.40
N ALA A 157 45.35 32.01 13.64
CA ALA A 157 46.24 32.43 12.56
C ALA A 157 47.56 33.01 13.11
N GLY A 158 48.29 32.21 13.93
CA GLY A 158 49.59 32.65 14.37
C GLY A 158 50.15 32.00 15.66
N THR A 159 49.37 31.20 16.39
CA THR A 159 49.91 30.52 17.60
C THR A 159 49.25 29.14 17.78
N ASP A 160 50.08 28.12 18.01
CA ASP A 160 49.71 26.71 18.23
C ASP A 160 48.95 26.43 19.56
N LYS A 161 48.22 27.39 20.11
CA LYS A 161 47.48 27.20 21.36
C LYS A 161 45.99 27.49 21.14
N PRO A 162 45.09 26.53 21.50
CA PRO A 162 43.66 26.77 21.44
C PRO A 162 43.30 27.91 22.39
N VAL A 163 42.58 28.91 21.86
CA VAL A 163 42.02 29.98 22.66
C VAL A 163 40.93 29.39 23.54
N LYS A 164 41.15 29.33 24.86
CA LYS A 164 40.11 28.97 25.82
C LYS A 164 39.03 30.05 25.77
N ALA A 165 37.84 29.71 25.24
CA ALA A 165 36.66 30.52 25.38
C ALA A 165 36.40 30.79 26.87
N GLY A 166 36.05 32.05 27.23
CA GLY A 166 35.82 32.44 28.59
C GLY A 166 34.74 31.64 29.30
N ASP A 167 34.69 31.67 30.62
CA ASP A 167 33.93 30.86 31.57
C ASP A 167 32.37 30.81 31.40
N GLU A 168 31.80 31.37 30.33
CA GLU A 168 30.37 31.29 30.07
C GLU A 168 30.08 30.52 28.77
N ASP A 169 29.61 29.29 28.90
CA ASP A 169 29.08 28.48 27.82
C ASP A 169 27.81 29.10 27.21
N PHE A 170 27.84 29.41 25.94
CA PHE A 170 26.65 29.90 25.20
C PHE A 170 26.53 29.24 23.85
N TYR A 171 25.32 29.28 23.32
CA TYR A 171 24.93 28.79 21.97
C TYR A 171 24.60 30.00 21.12
N LEU A 172 25.16 30.07 19.93
CA LEU A 172 24.78 31.06 18.91
C LEU A 172 23.81 30.40 17.94
N LEU A 173 22.58 30.88 17.90
CA LEU A 173 21.52 30.39 17.01
C LEU A 173 21.31 31.41 15.90
N TYR A 174 21.21 30.96 14.66
CA TYR A 174 20.80 31.76 13.52
C TYR A 174 19.50 31.22 12.91
N PHE A 175 18.66 32.15 12.46
CA PHE A 175 17.31 31.89 12.00
C PHE A 175 17.23 32.29 10.52
N ILE A 176 16.91 31.30 9.69
CA ILE A 176 16.68 31.51 8.26
C ILE A 176 15.17 31.53 8.05
N ASP A 177 14.61 32.65 7.59
CA ASP A 177 13.19 32.75 7.26
C ASP A 177 12.93 31.92 5.98
N VAL A 178 12.16 30.85 6.13
CA VAL A 178 11.76 29.94 5.05
C VAL A 178 10.27 30.01 4.76
N THR A 179 9.60 31.02 5.31
CA THR A 179 8.13 31.15 5.24
C THR A 179 7.60 31.10 3.82
N GLU A 180 8.19 31.88 2.92
CA GLU A 180 7.73 31.89 1.51
C GLU A 180 8.11 30.59 0.80
N MET A 181 9.29 30.04 1.08
CA MET A 181 9.70 28.74 0.53
C MET A 181 8.79 27.61 0.99
N ASP A 182 8.40 27.59 2.26
CA ASP A 182 7.46 26.60 2.81
C ASP A 182 6.06 26.76 2.20
N LYS A 183 5.60 28.00 2.02
CA LYS A 183 4.32 28.28 1.34
C LYS A 183 4.34 27.83 -0.11
N GLU A 184 5.40 28.15 -0.85
CA GLU A 184 5.57 27.73 -2.24
C GLU A 184 5.68 26.20 -2.35
N ALA A 185 6.43 25.56 -1.45
CA ALA A 185 6.53 24.13 -1.40
C ALA A 185 5.18 23.46 -1.05
N ALA A 186 4.41 24.06 -0.14
CA ALA A 186 3.07 23.57 0.20
C ALA A 186 2.10 23.77 -0.97
N LEU A 187 2.15 24.92 -1.63
CA LEU A 187 1.35 25.19 -2.83
C LEU A 187 1.71 24.21 -3.96
N TYR A 188 3.01 24.05 -4.23
CA TYR A 188 3.48 23.08 -5.23
C TYR A 188 3.00 21.66 -4.96
N ARG A 189 3.02 21.23 -3.69
CA ARG A 189 2.50 19.89 -3.32
C ARG A 189 1.01 19.75 -3.61
N LYS A 190 0.22 20.80 -3.35
CA LYS A 190 -1.23 20.79 -3.57
C LYS A 190 -1.63 20.88 -5.04
N THR A 191 -0.90 21.69 -5.81
CA THR A 191 -1.20 21.93 -7.23
C THR A 191 -0.46 21.00 -8.18
N ARG A 192 0.37 20.10 -7.65
CA ARG A 192 1.11 19.13 -8.46
C ARG A 192 0.13 18.26 -9.26
N PRO A 193 0.24 18.24 -10.61
CA PRO A 193 -0.69 17.49 -11.42
C PRO A 193 -0.36 16.00 -11.42
N SER A 194 -1.40 15.19 -11.40
CA SER A 194 -1.36 13.73 -11.60
C SER A 194 -2.19 13.35 -12.81
N VAL A 195 -1.73 12.35 -13.56
CA VAL A 195 -2.45 11.80 -14.71
C VAL A 195 -3.33 10.64 -14.25
N MET A 196 -4.58 10.66 -14.69
CA MET A 196 -5.55 9.62 -14.50
C MET A 196 -6.00 9.11 -15.88
N LEU A 197 -5.82 7.82 -16.14
CA LEU A 197 -6.32 7.13 -17.33
C LEU A 197 -7.57 6.34 -16.93
N ILE A 198 -8.64 6.52 -17.70
CA ILE A 198 -9.94 5.89 -17.46
C ILE A 198 -10.32 5.10 -18.69
N VAL A 199 -10.73 3.85 -18.48
CA VAL A 199 -11.19 2.96 -19.57
C VAL A 199 -12.59 2.46 -19.24
N LEU A 200 -13.46 2.50 -20.25
CA LEU A 200 -14.77 1.88 -20.19
C LEU A 200 -14.61 0.37 -20.39
N ASP A 201 -14.82 -0.38 -19.34
CA ASP A 201 -14.72 -1.83 -19.39
C ASP A 201 -15.79 -2.41 -20.33
N ASN A 202 -15.44 -3.49 -21.03
CA ASN A 202 -16.36 -4.23 -21.90
C ASN A 202 -17.02 -3.41 -23.04
N TYR A 203 -16.38 -2.30 -23.46
CA TYR A 203 -16.88 -1.43 -24.53
C TYR A 203 -17.30 -2.22 -25.78
N ASN A 204 -16.43 -3.09 -26.30
CA ASN A 204 -16.68 -3.87 -27.52
C ASN A 204 -17.90 -4.79 -27.37
N GLU A 205 -18.08 -5.43 -26.22
CA GLU A 205 -19.22 -6.31 -25.96
C GLU A 205 -20.52 -5.54 -25.83
N LEU A 206 -20.45 -4.38 -25.19
CA LEU A 206 -21.57 -3.46 -25.04
C LEU A 206 -21.99 -2.93 -26.41
N MET A 207 -21.05 -2.55 -27.27
CA MET A 207 -21.30 -2.05 -28.61
C MET A 207 -21.80 -3.13 -29.58
N GLN A 208 -21.46 -4.41 -29.38
CA GLN A 208 -21.98 -5.51 -30.20
C GLN A 208 -23.42 -5.89 -29.85
N LYS A 209 -23.85 -5.73 -28.62
CA LYS A 209 -25.15 -6.19 -28.12
C LYS A 209 -26.21 -5.10 -28.09
N ALA A 210 -25.83 -3.85 -27.86
CA ALA A 210 -26.74 -2.72 -27.78
C ALA A 210 -27.23 -2.29 -29.16
N LYS A 211 -28.51 -1.85 -29.25
CA LYS A 211 -29.04 -1.19 -30.44
C LYS A 211 -28.33 0.14 -30.65
N GLU A 212 -28.33 0.64 -31.92
CA GLU A 212 -27.58 1.86 -32.27
C GLU A 212 -28.01 3.08 -31.44
N SER A 213 -29.30 3.20 -31.15
CA SER A 213 -29.83 4.26 -30.27
C SER A 213 -29.42 4.13 -28.80
N GLU A 214 -29.21 2.90 -28.33
CA GLU A 214 -28.77 2.61 -26.96
C GLU A 214 -27.30 2.89 -26.78
N LYS A 215 -26.47 2.57 -27.80
CA LYS A 215 -25.03 2.85 -27.82
C LYS A 215 -24.75 4.33 -27.57
N SER A 216 -25.35 5.19 -28.37
CA SER A 216 -25.20 6.65 -28.25
C SER A 216 -25.66 7.16 -26.87
N ARG A 217 -26.77 6.62 -26.35
CA ARG A 217 -27.30 6.99 -25.03
C ARG A 217 -26.34 6.62 -23.91
N ILE A 218 -25.78 5.40 -23.94
CA ILE A 218 -24.87 4.92 -22.92
C ILE A 218 -23.57 5.75 -22.92
N LEU A 219 -22.98 5.95 -24.10
CA LEU A 219 -21.77 6.76 -24.23
C LEU A 219 -21.98 8.20 -23.78
N SER A 220 -23.09 8.82 -24.18
CA SER A 220 -23.45 10.17 -23.74
C SER A 220 -23.64 10.24 -22.21
N ALA A 221 -24.22 9.22 -21.60
CA ALA A 221 -24.39 9.18 -20.15
C ALA A 221 -23.03 9.05 -19.42
N VAL A 222 -22.11 8.25 -19.95
CA VAL A 222 -20.74 8.13 -19.41
C VAL A 222 -19.97 9.45 -19.59
N ASP A 223 -20.01 10.05 -20.80
CA ASP A 223 -19.37 11.33 -21.09
C ASP A 223 -19.88 12.41 -20.13
N THR A 224 -21.21 12.55 -19.97
CA THR A 224 -21.81 13.53 -19.05
C THR A 224 -21.36 13.31 -17.62
N LEU A 225 -21.38 12.07 -17.13
CA LEU A 225 -20.97 11.75 -15.76
C LEU A 225 -19.49 12.07 -15.50
N LEU A 226 -18.62 11.74 -16.46
CA LEU A 226 -17.18 12.03 -16.34
C LEU A 226 -16.89 13.53 -16.47
N GLU A 227 -17.62 14.27 -17.29
CA GLU A 227 -17.55 15.73 -17.37
C GLU A 227 -18.04 16.38 -16.08
N GLU A 228 -19.16 15.93 -15.50
CA GLU A 228 -19.65 16.39 -14.21
C GLU A 228 -18.63 16.09 -13.09
N PHE A 229 -18.06 14.90 -13.07
CA PHE A 229 -17.00 14.52 -12.15
C PHE A 229 -15.80 15.46 -12.26
N SER A 230 -15.33 15.76 -13.47
CA SER A 230 -14.23 16.71 -13.69
C SER A 230 -14.60 18.15 -13.31
N SER A 231 -15.81 18.60 -13.59
CA SER A 231 -16.26 19.98 -13.35
C SER A 231 -16.33 20.36 -11.86
N GLN A 232 -16.43 19.38 -10.98
CA GLN A 232 -16.37 19.60 -9.53
C GLN A 232 -14.97 20.00 -9.02
N MET A 233 -13.96 19.93 -9.87
CA MET A 233 -12.55 20.18 -9.54
C MET A 233 -12.02 21.38 -10.33
N THR A 234 -11.43 22.33 -9.62
CA THR A 234 -10.71 23.44 -10.26
C THR A 234 -9.44 22.95 -10.94
N ASN A 235 -9.03 23.56 -12.04
CA ASN A 235 -7.79 23.25 -12.77
C ASN A 235 -7.67 21.78 -13.22
N SER A 236 -8.76 21.04 -13.33
CA SER A 236 -8.78 19.70 -13.92
C SER A 236 -9.31 19.77 -15.35
N PHE A 237 -8.91 18.83 -16.17
CA PHE A 237 -9.55 18.61 -17.45
C PHE A 237 -9.65 17.12 -17.73
N ILE A 238 -10.68 16.75 -18.47
CA ILE A 238 -10.87 15.40 -18.99
C ILE A 238 -11.01 15.45 -20.50
N LYS A 239 -10.42 14.49 -21.19
CA LYS A 239 -10.51 14.35 -22.64
C LYS A 239 -10.64 12.89 -23.02
N ARG A 240 -11.62 12.60 -23.84
CA ARG A 240 -11.72 11.32 -24.55
C ARG A 240 -10.73 11.33 -25.72
N TYR A 241 -9.84 10.33 -25.80
CA TYR A 241 -8.84 10.23 -26.87
C TYR A 241 -8.98 8.97 -27.72
N ASP A 242 -9.80 8.01 -27.27
CA ASP A 242 -10.19 6.82 -28.02
C ASP A 242 -11.65 6.47 -27.70
N ASP A 243 -12.23 5.51 -28.40
CA ASP A 243 -13.65 5.14 -28.25
C ASP A 243 -14.03 4.75 -26.83
N GLU A 244 -13.13 4.13 -26.09
CA GLU A 244 -13.36 3.63 -24.74
C GLU A 244 -12.43 4.27 -23.68
N GLN A 245 -11.56 5.23 -24.08
CA GLN A 245 -10.49 5.71 -23.24
C GLN A 245 -10.53 7.22 -23.03
N TYR A 246 -10.35 7.61 -21.78
CA TYR A 246 -10.29 9.01 -21.34
C TYR A 246 -8.98 9.26 -20.58
N MET A 247 -8.48 10.47 -20.73
CA MET A 247 -7.37 10.98 -19.94
C MET A 247 -7.86 12.18 -19.15
N MET A 248 -7.57 12.18 -17.86
CA MET A 248 -7.83 13.30 -16.96
C MET A 248 -6.52 13.74 -16.32
N VAL A 249 -6.35 15.03 -16.15
CA VAL A 249 -5.28 15.60 -15.32
C VAL A 249 -5.93 16.29 -14.14
N VAL A 250 -5.46 16.01 -12.95
CA VAL A 250 -6.03 16.47 -11.69
C VAL A 250 -4.93 16.91 -10.75
N GLU A 251 -5.15 18.00 -10.00
CA GLU A 251 -4.23 18.47 -8.96
C GLU A 251 -4.31 17.56 -7.71
N GLU A 252 -3.20 17.47 -6.98
CA GLU A 252 -3.05 16.61 -5.81
C GLU A 252 -4.13 16.83 -4.76
N GLU A 253 -4.52 18.09 -4.49
CA GLU A 253 -5.58 18.43 -3.52
C GLU A 253 -6.93 17.78 -3.87
N HIS A 254 -7.25 17.68 -5.15
CA HIS A 254 -8.47 17.04 -5.63
C HIS A 254 -8.33 15.52 -5.67
N LEU A 255 -7.15 15.02 -6.06
CA LEU A 255 -6.86 13.59 -6.05
C LEU A 255 -6.99 12.99 -4.63
N GLU A 256 -6.52 13.70 -3.60
CA GLU A 256 -6.73 13.29 -2.21
C GLU A 256 -8.21 13.12 -1.87
N LYS A 257 -9.06 14.06 -2.25
CA LYS A 257 -10.51 13.98 -2.05
C LYS A 257 -11.15 12.80 -2.81
N ILE A 258 -10.68 12.52 -4.04
CA ILE A 258 -11.13 11.36 -4.83
C ILE A 258 -10.76 10.06 -4.11
N ILE A 259 -9.54 9.98 -3.57
CA ILE A 259 -9.07 8.82 -2.81
C ILE A 259 -9.88 8.65 -1.52
N GLU A 260 -10.13 9.71 -0.77
CA GLU A 260 -10.97 9.71 0.45
C GLU A 260 -12.40 9.22 0.16
N SER A 261 -12.99 9.64 -0.98
CA SER A 261 -14.30 9.16 -1.44
C SER A 261 -14.27 7.73 -2.01
N ARG A 262 -13.10 7.08 -2.00
CA ARG A 262 -12.87 5.74 -2.55
C ARG A 262 -13.32 5.61 -4.01
N PHE A 263 -13.15 6.67 -4.81
CA PHE A 263 -13.53 6.68 -6.22
C PHE A 263 -15.04 6.42 -6.42
N SER A 264 -15.89 7.20 -5.77
CA SER A 264 -17.36 7.07 -5.87
C SER A 264 -17.89 7.10 -7.31
N VAL A 265 -17.15 7.70 -8.25
CA VAL A 265 -17.45 7.69 -9.69
C VAL A 265 -17.62 6.27 -10.25
N LEU A 266 -16.95 5.27 -9.70
CA LEU A 266 -17.14 3.86 -10.08
C LEU A 266 -18.55 3.38 -9.75
N ASP A 267 -19.09 3.77 -8.61
CA ASP A 267 -20.45 3.41 -8.19
C ASP A 267 -21.50 4.15 -9.00
N ASP A 268 -21.23 5.40 -9.37
CA ASP A 268 -22.16 6.21 -10.15
C ASP A 268 -22.29 5.71 -11.60
N VAL A 269 -21.18 5.28 -12.21
CA VAL A 269 -21.20 4.68 -13.55
C VAL A 269 -21.99 3.36 -13.57
N ARG A 270 -21.89 2.54 -12.51
CA ARG A 270 -22.67 1.29 -12.41
C ARG A 270 -24.17 1.51 -12.36
N LYS A 271 -24.64 2.70 -11.98
CA LYS A 271 -26.06 3.05 -11.93
C LYS A 271 -26.65 3.44 -13.29
N ILE A 272 -25.82 3.59 -14.32
CA ILE A 272 -26.30 3.94 -15.67
C ILE A 272 -27.17 2.79 -16.18
N ASP A 273 -28.43 3.11 -16.52
CA ASP A 273 -29.35 2.15 -17.08
C ASP A 273 -29.00 1.80 -18.54
N THR A 274 -28.62 0.56 -18.75
CA THR A 274 -28.18 0.02 -20.04
C THR A 274 -29.08 -1.11 -20.56
N GLY A 275 -30.23 -1.33 -19.93
CA GLY A 275 -31.13 -2.41 -20.33
C GLY A 275 -30.62 -3.82 -20.02
N GLY A 276 -29.76 -3.97 -18.99
CA GLY A 276 -29.34 -5.28 -18.48
C GLY A 276 -27.84 -5.60 -18.60
N TYR A 277 -27.03 -4.66 -19.09
CA TYR A 277 -25.56 -4.80 -19.12
C TYR A 277 -24.92 -3.79 -18.18
N PRO A 278 -24.17 -4.19 -17.14
CA PRO A 278 -23.50 -3.23 -16.29
C PRO A 278 -22.38 -2.51 -17.06
N VAL A 279 -22.34 -1.19 -16.94
CA VAL A 279 -21.21 -0.36 -17.37
C VAL A 279 -20.27 -0.21 -16.21
N THR A 280 -18.98 -0.46 -16.41
CA THR A 280 -17.94 -0.30 -15.40
C THR A 280 -16.75 0.45 -15.94
N LEU A 281 -15.99 1.08 -15.06
CA LEU A 281 -14.77 1.78 -15.41
C LEU A 281 -13.57 1.16 -14.70
N SER A 282 -12.45 1.13 -15.41
CA SER A 282 -11.14 0.90 -14.81
C SER A 282 -10.34 2.18 -14.85
N ILE A 283 -9.71 2.54 -13.73
CA ILE A 283 -8.97 3.80 -13.56
C ILE A 283 -7.55 3.49 -13.13
N GLY A 284 -6.56 4.08 -13.81
CA GLY A 284 -5.17 4.04 -13.43
C GLY A 284 -4.63 5.44 -13.15
N ILE A 285 -3.97 5.64 -12.02
CA ILE A 285 -3.44 6.93 -11.59
C ILE A 285 -1.94 6.84 -11.31
N GLY A 286 -1.17 7.75 -11.89
CA GLY A 286 0.24 7.96 -11.56
C GLY A 286 0.38 9.12 -10.59
N ARG A 287 0.66 8.84 -9.32
CA ARG A 287 0.76 9.83 -8.24
C ARG A 287 2.19 10.09 -7.85
N GLY A 288 2.55 11.33 -7.60
CA GLY A 288 3.83 11.69 -6.98
C GLY A 288 5.04 11.66 -7.92
N GLU A 289 4.86 11.58 -9.23
CA GLU A 289 5.93 11.53 -10.23
C GLU A 289 6.50 12.92 -10.51
N LYS A 290 7.73 13.01 -11.04
CA LYS A 290 8.41 14.30 -11.27
C LYS A 290 7.88 15.03 -12.49
N THR A 291 7.42 14.31 -13.50
CA THR A 291 6.92 14.86 -14.78
C THR A 291 5.57 14.26 -15.14
N LEU A 292 4.82 14.96 -15.99
CA LEU A 292 3.55 14.44 -16.52
C LEU A 292 3.75 13.16 -17.35
N ALA A 293 4.86 13.04 -18.07
CA ALA A 293 5.18 11.83 -18.85
C ALA A 293 5.43 10.62 -17.94
N GLU A 294 6.14 10.80 -16.82
CA GLU A 294 6.31 9.75 -15.82
C GLU A 294 4.96 9.43 -15.14
N SER A 295 4.15 10.44 -14.85
CA SER A 295 2.81 10.26 -14.30
C SER A 295 1.90 9.48 -15.24
N GLU A 296 1.93 9.76 -16.55
CA GLU A 296 1.18 9.01 -17.57
C GLU A 296 1.67 7.56 -17.65
N THR A 297 2.98 7.33 -17.64
CA THR A 297 3.56 5.99 -17.65
C THR A 297 3.13 5.20 -16.41
N SER A 298 3.17 5.82 -15.22
CA SER A 298 2.71 5.21 -13.97
C SER A 298 1.20 4.98 -13.97
N ALA A 299 0.40 5.90 -14.54
CA ALA A 299 -1.03 5.73 -14.70
C ALA A 299 -1.39 4.56 -15.61
N ARG A 300 -0.65 4.37 -16.71
CA ARG A 300 -0.81 3.23 -17.61
C ARG A 300 -0.51 1.90 -16.92
N GLN A 301 0.57 1.83 -16.16
CA GLN A 301 0.90 0.65 -15.37
C GLN A 301 -0.16 0.37 -14.30
N ALA A 302 -0.68 1.42 -13.64
CA ALA A 302 -1.78 1.29 -12.69
C ALA A 302 -3.06 0.79 -13.36
N LEU A 303 -3.39 1.31 -14.54
CA LEU A 303 -4.53 0.86 -15.33
C LEU A 303 -4.41 -0.60 -15.74
N ASP A 304 -3.24 -1.03 -16.22
CA ASP A 304 -2.96 -2.43 -16.56
C ASP A 304 -3.12 -3.34 -15.34
N MET A 305 -2.74 -2.85 -14.15
CA MET A 305 -2.98 -3.57 -12.91
C MET A 305 -4.47 -3.65 -12.57
N ALA A 306 -5.23 -2.56 -12.71
CA ALA A 306 -6.67 -2.57 -12.48
C ALA A 306 -7.40 -3.54 -13.43
N LEU A 307 -7.09 -3.48 -14.71
CA LEU A 307 -7.64 -4.38 -15.74
C LEU A 307 -7.24 -5.84 -15.49
N GLY A 308 -5.96 -6.08 -15.16
CA GLY A 308 -5.45 -7.42 -14.83
C GLY A 308 -6.03 -8.01 -13.54
N ARG A 309 -6.67 -7.21 -12.69
CA ARG A 309 -7.38 -7.67 -11.49
C ARG A 309 -8.88 -7.88 -11.72
N GLY A 310 -9.34 -7.70 -12.96
CA GLY A 310 -10.73 -7.91 -13.34
C GLY A 310 -11.52 -6.63 -13.59
N GLY A 311 -10.88 -5.47 -13.72
CA GLY A 311 -11.57 -4.20 -13.99
C GLY A 311 -12.47 -3.72 -12.86
N ASP A 312 -13.34 -2.73 -13.17
CA ASP A 312 -14.28 -2.13 -12.21
C ASP A 312 -13.62 -1.60 -10.93
N GLN A 313 -12.46 -1.02 -11.08
CA GLN A 313 -11.64 -0.53 -9.95
C GLN A 313 -10.68 0.57 -10.36
N ALA A 314 -10.27 1.35 -9.37
CA ALA A 314 -9.18 2.29 -9.51
C ALA A 314 -7.89 1.73 -8.87
N ALA A 315 -6.77 1.93 -9.54
CA ALA A 315 -5.43 1.66 -9.04
C ALA A 315 -4.62 2.95 -9.00
N VAL A 316 -4.05 3.27 -7.86
CA VAL A 316 -3.15 4.41 -7.66
C VAL A 316 -1.75 3.89 -7.48
N LYS A 317 -0.83 4.28 -8.37
CA LYS A 317 0.59 3.95 -8.27
C LYS A 317 1.36 5.13 -7.74
N MET A 318 2.15 4.91 -6.71
CA MET A 318 3.08 5.88 -6.12
C MET A 318 4.45 5.21 -5.93
N GLY A 319 5.41 5.57 -6.78
CA GLY A 319 6.70 4.88 -6.84
C GLY A 319 6.55 3.39 -7.17
N THR A 320 6.89 2.50 -6.23
CA THR A 320 6.77 1.04 -6.38
C THR A 320 5.49 0.45 -5.77
N THR A 321 4.69 1.25 -5.07
CA THR A 321 3.49 0.80 -4.35
C THR A 321 2.22 1.04 -5.17
N TYR A 322 1.22 0.18 -4.93
CA TYR A 322 -0.10 0.29 -5.53
C TYR A 322 -1.17 0.23 -4.46
N GLU A 323 -2.17 1.11 -4.59
CA GLU A 323 -3.40 1.07 -3.79
C GLU A 323 -4.58 0.81 -4.71
N PHE A 324 -5.56 0.03 -4.26
CA PHE A 324 -6.71 -0.38 -5.07
C PHE A 324 -8.02 0.01 -4.40
N TYR A 325 -8.97 0.50 -5.19
CA TYR A 325 -10.29 0.96 -4.77
C TYR A 325 -11.36 0.39 -5.69
N GLY A 326 -12.50 -0.06 -5.15
CA GLY A 326 -13.57 -0.70 -5.93
C GLY A 326 -13.36 -2.21 -6.10
N GLY A 327 -13.68 -2.76 -7.27
CA GLY A 327 -13.57 -4.20 -7.55
C GLY A 327 -14.71 -5.02 -6.93
N VAL A 328 -15.90 -4.44 -6.82
CA VAL A 328 -17.06 -5.05 -6.15
C VAL A 328 -17.93 -5.86 -7.15
N SER A 329 -17.91 -5.49 -8.42
CA SER A 329 -18.75 -6.17 -9.40
C SER A 329 -18.22 -7.56 -9.77
N LYS A 330 -19.13 -8.49 -10.06
CA LYS A 330 -18.77 -9.76 -10.73
C LYS A 330 -18.30 -9.41 -12.13
N GLY A 331 -17.03 -9.66 -12.44
CA GLY A 331 -16.47 -9.40 -13.75
C GLY A 331 -17.32 -10.02 -14.88
N ILE A 332 -17.41 -9.34 -16.00
CA ILE A 332 -18.18 -9.82 -17.16
C ILE A 332 -17.26 -10.71 -18.00
N GLU A 333 -17.74 -11.90 -18.31
CA GLU A 333 -17.04 -12.84 -19.18
C GLU A 333 -16.83 -12.22 -20.58
N LYS A 334 -15.59 -12.13 -21.04
CA LYS A 334 -15.26 -11.76 -22.42
C LYS A 334 -15.53 -12.94 -23.34
N ARG A 335 -16.55 -12.81 -24.23
CA ARG A 335 -16.98 -13.90 -25.13
C ARG A 335 -16.12 -14.05 -26.38
N THR A 336 -15.28 -13.07 -26.71
CA THR A 336 -14.47 -13.12 -27.92
C THR A 336 -13.23 -14.00 -27.72
N LYS A 337 -13.08 -15.00 -28.59
CA LYS A 337 -11.92 -15.92 -28.60
C LYS A 337 -10.77 -15.44 -29.50
N VAL A 338 -10.82 -14.19 -29.96
CA VAL A 338 -9.79 -13.63 -30.85
C VAL A 338 -8.41 -13.63 -30.19
N LYS A 339 -8.36 -13.22 -28.92
CA LYS A 339 -7.11 -13.19 -28.16
C LYS A 339 -6.52 -14.60 -27.97
N SER A 340 -7.36 -15.58 -27.60
CA SER A 340 -6.93 -16.99 -27.44
C SER A 340 -6.33 -17.53 -28.74
N ARG A 341 -6.96 -17.22 -29.87
CA ARG A 341 -6.48 -17.64 -31.20
C ARG A 341 -5.15 -16.98 -31.57
N MET A 342 -5.00 -15.68 -31.29
CA MET A 342 -3.73 -14.97 -31.54
C MET A 342 -2.60 -15.52 -30.68
N VAL A 343 -2.88 -15.74 -29.38
CA VAL A 343 -1.91 -16.30 -28.45
C VAL A 343 -1.51 -17.72 -28.86
N ALA A 344 -2.46 -18.59 -29.20
CA ALA A 344 -2.18 -19.95 -29.66
C ALA A 344 -1.26 -19.98 -30.87
N ASN A 345 -1.51 -19.13 -31.87
CA ASN A 345 -0.65 -19.02 -33.05
C ASN A 345 0.75 -18.52 -32.69
N ALA A 346 0.88 -17.49 -31.85
CA ALA A 346 2.17 -16.98 -31.39
C ALA A 346 2.96 -18.02 -30.60
N MET A 347 2.29 -18.76 -29.70
CA MET A 347 2.89 -19.85 -28.93
C MET A 347 3.38 -20.97 -29.88
N LEU A 348 2.60 -21.34 -30.89
CA LEU A 348 2.98 -22.38 -31.86
C LEU A 348 4.28 -22.02 -32.57
N GLU A 349 4.46 -20.76 -32.98
CA GLU A 349 5.70 -20.30 -33.59
C GLU A 349 6.90 -20.37 -32.61
N LEU A 350 6.73 -20.01 -31.36
CA LEU A 350 7.78 -20.17 -30.35
C LEU A 350 8.10 -21.65 -30.09
N ILE A 351 7.11 -22.52 -30.01
CA ILE A 351 7.29 -23.97 -29.82
C ILE A 351 8.07 -24.57 -30.99
N LYS A 352 7.81 -24.16 -32.25
CA LYS A 352 8.53 -24.64 -33.43
C LYS A 352 10.03 -24.32 -33.35
N THR A 353 10.40 -23.19 -32.80
CA THR A 353 11.80 -22.74 -32.67
C THR A 353 12.53 -23.34 -31.46
N ALA A 354 11.78 -23.78 -30.44
CA ALA A 354 12.33 -24.38 -29.25
C ALA A 354 12.91 -25.78 -29.49
N ASP A 355 13.99 -26.13 -28.82
CA ASP A 355 14.57 -27.48 -28.80
C ASP A 355 13.74 -28.44 -27.93
N LYS A 356 13.21 -27.89 -26.82
CA LYS A 356 12.27 -28.54 -25.92
C LYS A 356 11.44 -27.48 -25.19
N VAL A 357 10.33 -27.92 -24.63
CA VAL A 357 9.46 -27.12 -23.79
C VAL A 357 9.39 -27.71 -22.38
N LEU A 358 9.64 -26.86 -21.39
CA LEU A 358 9.34 -27.18 -19.99
C LEU A 358 8.01 -26.52 -19.62
N VAL A 359 7.16 -27.24 -18.93
CA VAL A 359 5.89 -26.73 -18.42
C VAL A 359 5.93 -26.88 -16.90
N MET A 360 5.62 -25.83 -16.17
CA MET A 360 5.50 -25.90 -14.71
C MET A 360 4.37 -25.02 -14.22
N GLY A 361 3.87 -25.28 -13.02
CA GLY A 361 2.86 -24.45 -12.38
C GLY A 361 3.34 -23.88 -11.06
N HIS A 362 2.41 -23.78 -10.10
CA HIS A 362 2.73 -23.30 -8.76
C HIS A 362 3.16 -24.46 -7.84
N LYS A 363 3.91 -24.11 -6.77
CA LYS A 363 4.25 -25.03 -5.66
C LYS A 363 2.99 -25.65 -5.07
N PHE A 364 3.06 -26.94 -4.72
CA PHE A 364 1.91 -27.69 -4.22
C PHE A 364 0.75 -27.73 -5.22
N GLY A 365 1.07 -27.94 -6.51
CA GLY A 365 0.10 -27.90 -7.60
C GLY A 365 -1.18 -28.67 -7.31
N ASP A 366 -2.31 -28.03 -7.57
CA ASP A 366 -3.63 -28.62 -7.46
C ASP A 366 -4.09 -29.25 -8.79
N LEU A 367 -5.35 -29.64 -8.88
CA LEU A 367 -5.86 -30.27 -10.09
C LEU A 367 -5.90 -29.34 -11.31
N ASP A 368 -6.05 -28.01 -11.11
CA ASP A 368 -6.03 -27.08 -12.22
C ASP A 368 -4.60 -26.85 -12.73
N CYS A 369 -3.67 -26.62 -11.82
CA CYS A 369 -2.26 -26.46 -12.10
C CYS A 369 -1.69 -27.66 -12.87
N VAL A 370 -1.93 -28.89 -12.35
CA VAL A 370 -1.42 -30.12 -12.98
C VAL A 370 -2.19 -30.46 -14.26
N GLY A 371 -3.50 -30.25 -14.28
CA GLY A 371 -4.36 -30.47 -15.46
C GLY A 371 -3.95 -29.57 -16.62
N ALA A 372 -3.80 -28.26 -16.37
CA ALA A 372 -3.32 -27.29 -17.36
C ALA A 372 -1.93 -27.65 -17.90
N SER A 373 -1.00 -28.02 -17.00
CA SER A 373 0.36 -28.43 -17.37
C SER A 373 0.36 -29.70 -18.22
N ALA A 374 -0.44 -30.72 -17.84
CA ALA A 374 -0.58 -31.97 -18.58
C ALA A 374 -1.21 -31.72 -19.96
N GLY A 375 -2.23 -30.88 -20.05
CA GLY A 375 -2.86 -30.47 -21.30
C GLY A 375 -1.88 -29.83 -22.26
N MET A 376 -1.13 -28.86 -21.80
CA MET A 376 -0.15 -28.14 -22.61
C MET A 376 1.00 -29.04 -23.06
N ALA A 377 1.60 -29.80 -22.15
CA ALA A 377 2.72 -30.69 -22.46
C ALA A 377 2.32 -31.80 -23.44
N SER A 378 1.14 -32.43 -23.26
CA SER A 378 0.61 -33.44 -24.18
C SER A 378 0.33 -32.86 -25.55
N ALA A 379 -0.30 -31.69 -25.64
CA ALA A 379 -0.55 -31.00 -26.89
C ALA A 379 0.76 -30.71 -27.68
N ILE A 380 1.80 -30.27 -26.96
CA ILE A 380 3.13 -30.02 -27.59
C ILE A 380 3.80 -31.32 -28.04
N ARG A 381 3.67 -32.44 -27.28
CA ARG A 381 4.19 -33.75 -27.70
C ARG A 381 3.49 -34.29 -28.95
N SER A 382 2.17 -34.06 -29.06
CA SER A 382 1.39 -34.52 -30.23
C SER A 382 1.84 -33.91 -31.55
N ILE A 383 2.43 -32.73 -31.54
CA ILE A 383 3.04 -32.06 -32.72
C ILE A 383 4.53 -32.39 -32.89
N GLY A 384 5.04 -33.43 -32.23
CA GLY A 384 6.38 -33.96 -32.37
C GLY A 384 7.48 -33.19 -31.63
N LYS A 385 7.15 -32.27 -30.71
CA LYS A 385 8.11 -31.56 -29.88
C LYS A 385 8.29 -32.19 -28.51
N LYS A 386 9.52 -32.13 -27.98
CA LYS A 386 9.80 -32.61 -26.62
C LYS A 386 9.20 -31.66 -25.62
N ALA A 387 8.37 -32.19 -24.71
CA ALA A 387 7.80 -31.43 -23.59
C ALA A 387 7.85 -32.23 -22.31
N PHE A 388 8.16 -31.55 -21.20
CA PHE A 388 8.24 -32.16 -19.87
C PHE A 388 7.56 -31.23 -18.85
N ILE A 389 6.95 -31.84 -17.83
CA ILE A 389 6.33 -31.12 -16.71
C ILE A 389 7.29 -31.15 -15.53
N VAL A 390 7.67 -29.96 -15.07
CA VAL A 390 8.57 -29.80 -13.92
C VAL A 390 7.74 -29.74 -12.65
N ILE A 391 7.93 -30.72 -11.76
CA ILE A 391 7.11 -30.89 -10.57
C ILE A 391 7.85 -31.65 -9.46
N ASP A 392 7.74 -31.19 -8.21
CA ASP A 392 8.13 -31.94 -7.01
C ASP A 392 7.00 -32.88 -6.62
N ARG A 393 7.14 -34.16 -7.01
CA ARG A 393 6.09 -35.19 -6.83
C ARG A 393 5.78 -35.49 -5.38
N GLU A 394 6.73 -35.30 -4.49
CA GLU A 394 6.52 -35.58 -3.06
C GLU A 394 5.62 -34.56 -2.39
N LYS A 395 5.78 -33.29 -2.76
CA LYS A 395 5.06 -32.16 -2.20
C LYS A 395 3.74 -31.83 -2.90
N ASN A 396 3.51 -32.40 -4.10
CA ASN A 396 2.33 -32.08 -4.88
C ASN A 396 1.03 -32.62 -4.27
N LEU A 397 -0.04 -31.81 -4.39
CA LEU A 397 -1.36 -32.17 -3.85
C LEU A 397 -2.17 -33.09 -4.78
N SER A 398 -1.84 -33.15 -6.07
CA SER A 398 -2.60 -33.88 -7.10
C SER A 398 -1.97 -35.24 -7.47
N LYS A 399 -1.45 -35.96 -6.50
CA LYS A 399 -0.74 -37.26 -6.72
C LYS A 399 -1.55 -38.22 -7.56
N THR A 400 -2.85 -38.39 -7.29
CA THR A 400 -3.74 -39.28 -8.03
C THR A 400 -3.81 -38.89 -9.51
N LEU A 401 -3.88 -37.59 -9.84
CA LEU A 401 -3.90 -37.12 -11.22
C LEU A 401 -2.55 -37.36 -11.92
N ILE A 402 -1.45 -37.09 -11.23
CA ILE A 402 -0.09 -37.35 -11.76
C ILE A 402 0.08 -38.82 -12.12
N GLU A 403 -0.26 -39.74 -11.21
CA GLU A 403 -0.15 -41.16 -11.46
C GLU A 403 -1.08 -41.64 -12.60
N MET A 404 -2.28 -41.08 -12.70
CA MET A 404 -3.18 -41.38 -13.81
C MET A 404 -2.60 -40.95 -15.16
N VAL A 405 -2.08 -39.77 -15.28
CA VAL A 405 -1.46 -39.23 -16.52
C VAL A 405 -0.18 -40.03 -16.83
N LYS A 406 0.64 -40.32 -15.83
CA LYS A 406 1.91 -41.07 -15.99
C LYS A 406 1.70 -42.53 -16.39
N SER A 407 0.60 -43.17 -15.96
CA SER A 407 0.30 -44.54 -16.32
C SER A 407 -0.11 -44.73 -17.78
N GLU A 408 -0.39 -43.68 -18.50
CA GLU A 408 -0.70 -43.73 -19.91
C GLU A 408 0.56 -44.02 -20.76
N GLU A 409 0.41 -44.83 -21.79
CA GLU A 409 1.50 -45.18 -22.70
C GLU A 409 2.08 -43.92 -23.37
N GLY A 410 3.41 -43.74 -23.30
CA GLY A 410 4.12 -42.59 -23.81
C GLY A 410 4.27 -41.42 -22.85
N ASN A 411 3.69 -41.51 -21.61
CA ASN A 411 3.77 -40.45 -20.60
C ASN A 411 4.68 -40.77 -19.39
N HIS A 412 5.38 -41.94 -19.41
CA HIS A 412 6.21 -42.35 -18.29
C HIS A 412 7.33 -41.36 -17.95
N ASP A 413 7.87 -40.63 -18.96
CA ASP A 413 8.89 -39.62 -18.83
C ASP A 413 8.38 -38.16 -18.86
N LEU A 414 7.05 -37.97 -18.76
CA LEU A 414 6.44 -36.65 -18.88
C LEU A 414 6.78 -35.74 -17.70
N PHE A 415 6.86 -36.30 -16.50
CA PHE A 415 7.11 -35.58 -15.27
C PHE A 415 8.57 -35.71 -14.86
N ILE A 416 9.26 -34.60 -14.72
CA ILE A 416 10.66 -34.50 -14.27
C ILE A 416 10.78 -33.64 -13.01
N ASP A 417 11.78 -33.94 -12.19
CA ASP A 417 12.04 -33.15 -11.01
C ASP A 417 12.73 -31.82 -11.35
N PRO A 418 12.61 -30.78 -10.50
CA PRO A 418 13.24 -29.48 -10.73
C PRO A 418 14.75 -29.56 -11.01
N ASP A 419 15.47 -30.43 -10.31
CA ASP A 419 16.92 -30.61 -10.52
C ASP A 419 17.23 -31.19 -11.90
N GLU A 420 16.47 -32.19 -12.34
CA GLU A 420 16.60 -32.78 -13.68
C GLU A 420 16.30 -31.74 -14.76
N ALA A 421 15.26 -30.91 -14.56
CA ALA A 421 14.92 -29.81 -15.44
C ALA A 421 16.09 -28.83 -15.57
N LEU A 422 16.70 -28.42 -14.45
CA LEU A 422 17.83 -27.49 -14.43
C LEU A 422 19.03 -27.96 -15.23
N PHE A 423 19.36 -29.25 -15.15
CA PHE A 423 20.45 -29.84 -15.95
C PHE A 423 20.15 -29.91 -17.46
N SER A 424 18.86 -29.93 -17.80
CA SER A 424 18.43 -30.08 -19.19
C SER A 424 18.29 -28.78 -19.97
N ILE A 425 18.28 -27.61 -19.30
CA ILE A 425 18.02 -26.28 -19.92
C ILE A 425 19.12 -25.93 -20.91
N THR A 426 18.71 -25.49 -22.11
CA THR A 426 19.56 -24.91 -23.15
C THR A 426 19.11 -23.46 -23.44
N PRO A 427 19.91 -22.69 -24.24
CA PRO A 427 19.46 -21.35 -24.63
C PRO A 427 18.18 -21.31 -25.49
N GLN A 428 17.77 -22.44 -26.12
CA GLN A 428 16.55 -22.59 -26.91
C GLN A 428 15.42 -23.24 -26.13
N THR A 429 15.60 -23.55 -24.85
CA THR A 429 14.54 -24.12 -24.02
C THR A 429 13.46 -23.06 -23.74
N MET A 430 12.21 -23.38 -24.05
CA MET A 430 11.03 -22.57 -23.74
C MET A 430 10.41 -23.05 -22.42
N LEU A 431 10.01 -22.12 -21.59
CA LEU A 431 9.27 -22.39 -20.35
C LEU A 431 7.84 -21.87 -20.45
N ILE A 432 6.87 -22.73 -20.17
CA ILE A 432 5.46 -22.35 -20.03
C ILE A 432 5.07 -22.49 -18.57
N ILE A 433 4.53 -21.43 -17.99
CA ILE A 433 4.05 -21.40 -16.61
C ILE A 433 2.53 -21.38 -16.66
N CYS A 434 1.90 -22.36 -16.02
CA CYS A 434 0.46 -22.51 -15.91
C CYS A 434 -0.02 -22.21 -14.50
N ASP A 435 -1.15 -21.52 -14.39
CA ASP A 435 -1.89 -21.34 -13.15
C ASP A 435 -1.14 -20.54 -12.07
N THR A 436 -0.17 -19.77 -12.46
CA THR A 436 0.46 -18.75 -11.61
C THR A 436 1.25 -17.75 -12.47
N HIS A 437 1.34 -16.52 -11.99
CA HIS A 437 2.19 -15.47 -12.57
C HIS A 437 3.17 -14.89 -11.54
N THR A 438 3.19 -15.44 -10.33
CA THR A 438 3.99 -14.90 -9.22
C THR A 438 5.32 -15.65 -9.11
N PRO A 439 6.51 -14.99 -9.25
CA PRO A 439 7.81 -15.64 -9.26
C PRO A 439 8.13 -16.48 -8.03
N ASN A 440 7.57 -16.11 -6.87
CA ASN A 440 7.80 -16.82 -5.61
C ASN A 440 6.90 -18.07 -5.43
N LEU A 441 5.85 -18.19 -6.24
CA LEU A 441 4.90 -19.30 -6.19
C LEU A 441 5.18 -20.39 -7.23
N VAL A 442 5.98 -20.13 -8.27
CA VAL A 442 6.30 -21.15 -9.25
C VAL A 442 7.00 -22.37 -8.63
N GLU A 443 6.83 -23.53 -9.22
CA GLU A 443 7.41 -24.78 -8.74
C GLU A 443 8.92 -24.67 -8.50
N SER A 444 9.67 -24.13 -9.44
CA SER A 444 11.12 -23.85 -9.30
C SER A 444 11.45 -22.45 -9.82
N LYS A 445 11.91 -21.59 -8.93
CA LYS A 445 12.40 -20.27 -9.28
C LYS A 445 13.71 -20.36 -10.08
N GLU A 446 14.55 -21.32 -9.78
CA GLU A 446 15.83 -21.54 -10.45
C GLU A 446 15.62 -21.89 -11.93
N VAL A 447 14.60 -22.70 -12.25
CA VAL A 447 14.20 -23.02 -13.64
C VAL A 447 13.68 -21.77 -14.33
N LEU A 448 12.84 -20.97 -13.67
CA LEU A 448 12.35 -19.69 -14.21
C LEU A 448 13.49 -18.75 -14.54
N ASP A 449 14.43 -18.55 -13.61
CA ASP A 449 15.53 -17.59 -13.75
C ASP A 449 16.52 -17.99 -14.87
N ARG A 450 16.62 -19.30 -15.21
CA ARG A 450 17.50 -19.79 -16.28
C ARG A 450 16.88 -19.75 -17.68
N CYS A 451 15.56 -19.82 -17.79
CA CYS A 451 14.88 -19.81 -19.08
C CYS A 451 14.73 -18.40 -19.64
N LYS A 452 15.14 -18.19 -20.91
CA LYS A 452 15.03 -16.88 -21.56
C LYS A 452 13.69 -16.66 -22.24
N THR A 453 13.08 -17.71 -22.76
CA THR A 453 11.76 -17.65 -23.41
C THR A 453 10.71 -18.18 -22.45
N VAL A 454 9.99 -17.27 -21.81
CA VAL A 454 8.97 -17.59 -20.81
C VAL A 454 7.60 -17.20 -21.35
N VAL A 455 6.63 -18.09 -21.17
CA VAL A 455 5.20 -17.85 -21.43
C VAL A 455 4.43 -18.10 -20.14
N VAL A 456 3.50 -17.21 -19.82
CA VAL A 456 2.63 -17.32 -18.65
C VAL A 456 1.18 -17.48 -19.11
N ILE A 457 0.46 -18.45 -18.54
CA ILE A 457 -0.97 -18.73 -18.75
C ILE A 457 -1.62 -18.76 -17.39
N ASP A 458 -2.40 -17.73 -17.04
CA ASP A 458 -2.95 -17.61 -15.68
C ASP A 458 -4.28 -16.85 -15.65
N HIS A 459 -5.17 -17.25 -14.74
CA HIS A 459 -6.49 -16.65 -14.53
C HIS A 459 -6.62 -15.93 -13.17
N HIS A 460 -5.60 -16.00 -12.33
CA HIS A 460 -5.61 -15.32 -11.03
C HIS A 460 -5.57 -13.81 -11.18
N ARG A 461 -6.07 -13.05 -10.21
CA ARG A 461 -5.94 -11.59 -10.19
C ARG A 461 -4.48 -11.18 -10.22
N LYS A 462 -4.14 -10.24 -11.12
CA LYS A 462 -2.76 -9.80 -11.31
C LYS A 462 -2.16 -9.24 -10.02
N MET A 463 -1.03 -9.79 -9.61
CA MET A 463 -0.27 -9.33 -8.43
C MET A 463 0.78 -8.29 -8.84
N VAL A 464 1.11 -7.39 -7.91
CA VAL A 464 2.18 -6.38 -8.14
C VAL A 464 3.51 -7.06 -8.46
N ASN A 465 3.86 -8.11 -7.70
CA ASN A 465 5.02 -8.94 -7.97
C ASN A 465 4.64 -10.07 -8.95
N HIS A 466 4.83 -9.84 -10.24
CA HIS A 466 4.53 -10.80 -11.30
C HIS A 466 5.74 -10.99 -12.21
N ILE A 467 5.71 -12.03 -13.04
CA ILE A 467 6.73 -12.30 -14.06
C ILE A 467 6.54 -11.29 -15.18
N ASP A 468 7.39 -10.27 -15.22
CA ASP A 468 7.31 -9.13 -16.14
C ASP A 468 8.09 -9.34 -17.45
N ASN A 469 9.03 -10.29 -17.49
CA ASN A 469 9.87 -10.60 -18.63
C ASN A 469 9.31 -11.73 -19.52
N ALA A 470 8.04 -12.12 -19.35
CA ALA A 470 7.41 -13.13 -20.21
C ALA A 470 7.22 -12.61 -21.63
N VAL A 471 7.65 -13.42 -22.63
CA VAL A 471 7.45 -13.11 -24.05
C VAL A 471 5.96 -13.12 -24.42
N ILE A 472 5.18 -14.01 -23.79
CA ILE A 472 3.73 -14.03 -23.87
C ILE A 472 3.20 -14.09 -22.45
N PHE A 473 2.40 -13.08 -22.07
CA PHE A 473 1.68 -13.03 -20.81
C PHE A 473 0.18 -13.15 -21.10
N TYR A 474 -0.30 -14.42 -21.18
CA TYR A 474 -1.72 -14.71 -21.41
C TYR A 474 -2.45 -14.80 -20.09
N HIS A 475 -3.06 -13.70 -19.73
CA HIS A 475 -3.74 -13.51 -18.45
C HIS A 475 -5.20 -13.14 -18.69
N GLU A 476 -6.12 -13.92 -18.11
CA GLU A 476 -7.58 -13.78 -18.27
C GLU A 476 -8.28 -13.98 -16.92
N PRO A 477 -8.43 -12.91 -16.10
CA PRO A 477 -8.99 -13.04 -14.74
C PRO A 477 -10.48 -13.45 -14.72
N TYR A 478 -11.13 -13.48 -15.89
CA TYR A 478 -12.50 -13.91 -16.06
C TYR A 478 -12.64 -15.39 -16.48
N ALA A 479 -11.55 -16.02 -16.88
CA ALA A 479 -11.55 -17.45 -17.12
C ALA A 479 -11.80 -18.20 -15.80
N SER A 480 -12.49 -19.32 -15.88
CA SER A 480 -12.80 -20.11 -14.69
C SER A 480 -11.55 -20.76 -14.09
N SER A 481 -10.60 -21.15 -14.96
CA SER A 481 -9.40 -21.92 -14.59
C SER A 481 -8.32 -21.83 -15.67
N ALA A 482 -7.07 -22.13 -15.32
CA ALA A 482 -5.99 -22.29 -16.28
C ALA A 482 -6.25 -23.46 -17.24
N SER A 483 -6.88 -24.52 -16.79
CA SER A 483 -7.31 -25.66 -17.62
C SER A 483 -8.33 -25.27 -18.68
N GLU A 484 -9.26 -24.35 -18.41
CA GLU A 484 -10.14 -23.76 -19.42
C GLU A 484 -9.32 -23.05 -20.49
N MET A 485 -8.39 -22.16 -20.08
CA MET A 485 -7.56 -21.38 -20.98
C MET A 485 -6.70 -22.28 -21.87
N VAL A 486 -6.05 -23.29 -21.30
CA VAL A 486 -5.27 -24.27 -22.02
C VAL A 486 -6.13 -25.07 -22.99
N THR A 487 -7.34 -25.48 -22.58
CA THR A 487 -8.29 -26.19 -23.44
C THR A 487 -8.68 -25.34 -24.66
N GLU A 488 -8.86 -24.03 -24.50
CA GLU A 488 -9.13 -23.13 -25.62
C GLU A 488 -7.90 -22.98 -26.53
N LEU A 489 -6.70 -22.80 -25.98
CA LEU A 489 -5.47 -22.69 -26.77
C LEU A 489 -5.24 -23.92 -27.64
N ILE A 490 -5.40 -25.11 -27.10
CA ILE A 490 -5.26 -26.39 -27.81
C ILE A 490 -6.14 -26.43 -29.07
N GLN A 491 -7.39 -25.96 -28.98
CA GLN A 491 -8.30 -25.94 -30.12
C GLN A 491 -7.84 -25.04 -31.27
N TYR A 492 -6.93 -24.08 -31.03
CA TYR A 492 -6.40 -23.16 -32.04
C TYR A 492 -4.94 -23.43 -32.43
N MET A 493 -4.25 -24.43 -31.81
CA MET A 493 -2.89 -24.81 -32.14
C MET A 493 -2.79 -25.69 -33.38
N GLY A 494 -3.90 -25.98 -34.05
CA GLY A 494 -3.94 -26.74 -35.31
C GLY A 494 -4.54 -28.15 -35.13
N GLU A 495 -4.88 -28.76 -36.28
CA GLU A 495 -5.54 -30.10 -36.31
C GLU A 495 -4.63 -31.24 -35.84
N ASP A 496 -3.31 -31.07 -35.94
CA ASP A 496 -2.30 -32.03 -35.47
C ASP A 496 -2.15 -32.02 -33.96
N CYS A 497 -2.63 -30.94 -33.29
CA CYS A 497 -2.55 -30.79 -31.84
C CYS A 497 -3.68 -31.58 -31.19
N ARG A 498 -3.38 -32.75 -30.65
CA ARG A 498 -4.37 -33.67 -30.05
C ARG A 498 -3.99 -34.03 -28.64
N ILE A 499 -4.98 -34.21 -27.80
CA ILE A 499 -4.83 -34.73 -26.46
C ILE A 499 -5.59 -36.05 -26.31
N THR A 500 -5.13 -36.89 -25.40
CA THR A 500 -5.75 -38.19 -25.10
C THR A 500 -6.97 -38.00 -24.17
N SER A 501 -7.76 -39.07 -24.02
CA SER A 501 -8.89 -39.07 -23.09
C SER A 501 -8.44 -38.85 -21.64
N VAL A 502 -7.28 -39.38 -21.26
CA VAL A 502 -6.69 -39.23 -19.91
C VAL A 502 -6.33 -37.75 -19.64
N VAL A 503 -5.68 -37.11 -20.61
CA VAL A 503 -5.33 -35.68 -20.50
C VAL A 503 -6.58 -34.81 -20.54
N ALA A 504 -7.59 -35.18 -21.34
CA ALA A 504 -8.88 -34.48 -21.32
C ALA A 504 -9.59 -34.60 -19.96
N GLN A 505 -9.47 -35.74 -19.26
CA GLN A 505 -9.94 -35.89 -17.88
C GLN A 505 -9.18 -35.01 -16.91
N ALA A 506 -7.84 -34.86 -17.08
CA ALA A 506 -7.01 -34.01 -16.25
C ALA A 506 -7.42 -32.54 -16.37
N LEU A 507 -7.61 -32.03 -17.60
CA LEU A 507 -8.09 -30.67 -17.85
C LEU A 507 -9.52 -30.46 -17.29
N LEU A 508 -10.41 -31.44 -17.46
CA LEU A 508 -11.75 -31.34 -16.92
C LEU A 508 -11.76 -31.33 -15.38
N ALA A 509 -10.85 -32.07 -14.74
CA ALA A 509 -10.69 -32.05 -13.29
C ALA A 509 -10.25 -30.66 -12.80
N GLY A 510 -9.34 -30.00 -13.48
CA GLY A 510 -8.94 -28.62 -13.17
C GLY A 510 -10.13 -27.66 -13.26
N ILE A 511 -10.87 -27.68 -14.39
CA ILE A 511 -12.10 -26.87 -14.54
C ILE A 511 -13.08 -27.14 -13.40
N MET A 512 -13.33 -28.40 -13.06
CA MET A 512 -14.27 -28.78 -12.01
C MET A 512 -13.81 -28.34 -10.62
N LEU A 513 -12.52 -28.31 -10.36
CA LEU A 513 -11.97 -27.83 -9.08
C LEU A 513 -12.32 -26.34 -8.89
N ASP A 514 -11.91 -25.49 -9.79
CA ASP A 514 -12.02 -24.05 -9.68
C ASP A 514 -13.45 -23.52 -9.81
N THR A 515 -14.28 -24.25 -10.57
CA THR A 515 -15.71 -23.95 -10.72
C THR A 515 -16.59 -24.57 -9.63
N ARG A 516 -16.02 -25.34 -8.70
CA ARG A 516 -16.78 -26.16 -7.74
C ARG A 516 -17.86 -27.01 -8.45
N SER A 517 -17.42 -27.78 -9.42
CA SER A 517 -18.30 -28.60 -10.26
C SER A 517 -19.34 -27.76 -11.01
N PHE A 518 -18.91 -26.67 -11.64
CA PHE A 518 -19.73 -25.72 -12.44
C PHE A 518 -20.71 -24.87 -11.62
N ALA A 519 -20.55 -24.79 -10.31
CA ALA A 519 -21.42 -23.97 -9.46
C ALA A 519 -20.96 -22.50 -9.40
N MET A 520 -19.67 -22.23 -9.56
CA MET A 520 -19.08 -20.89 -9.42
C MET A 520 -18.18 -20.54 -10.61
N ARG A 521 -18.06 -19.24 -10.91
CA ARG A 521 -17.18 -18.71 -11.98
C ARG A 521 -17.33 -19.42 -13.33
N THR A 522 -18.54 -19.94 -13.61
CA THR A 522 -18.80 -20.74 -14.80
C THR A 522 -19.48 -19.88 -15.85
N GLY A 523 -18.79 -19.65 -16.94
CA GLY A 523 -19.31 -18.92 -18.11
C GLY A 523 -19.61 -19.84 -19.29
N VAL A 524 -19.99 -19.21 -20.41
CA VAL A 524 -20.25 -19.95 -21.66
C VAL A 524 -18.97 -20.64 -22.14
N ARG A 525 -17.81 -19.96 -22.04
CA ARG A 525 -16.49 -20.50 -22.44
C ARG A 525 -16.13 -21.76 -21.63
N THR A 526 -16.45 -21.77 -20.34
CA THR A 526 -16.22 -22.92 -19.46
C THR A 526 -17.01 -24.15 -19.93
N PHE A 527 -18.31 -23.96 -20.26
CA PHE A 527 -19.11 -25.07 -20.79
C PHE A 527 -18.65 -25.53 -22.18
N GLU A 528 -18.21 -24.61 -23.05
CA GLU A 528 -17.63 -24.96 -24.35
C GLU A 528 -16.34 -25.76 -24.21
N ALA A 529 -15.42 -25.36 -23.29
CA ALA A 529 -14.23 -26.12 -22.96
C ALA A 529 -14.58 -27.52 -22.42
N ALA A 530 -15.50 -27.61 -21.49
CA ALA A 530 -15.97 -28.90 -20.94
C ALA A 530 -16.60 -29.79 -22.01
N ALA A 531 -17.41 -29.22 -22.92
CA ALA A 531 -18.00 -29.94 -24.04
C ALA A 531 -16.93 -30.46 -25.02
N TYR A 532 -15.90 -29.67 -25.29
CA TYR A 532 -14.75 -30.12 -26.11
C TYR A 532 -14.03 -31.29 -25.43
N LEU A 533 -13.70 -31.18 -24.15
CA LEU A 533 -13.03 -32.24 -23.40
C LEU A 533 -13.88 -33.52 -23.34
N ARG A 534 -15.20 -33.40 -23.18
CA ARG A 534 -16.12 -34.53 -23.22
C ARG A 534 -16.13 -35.22 -24.59
N ARG A 535 -16.09 -34.46 -25.70
CA ARG A 535 -15.98 -35.01 -27.06
C ARG A 535 -14.64 -35.69 -27.29
N THR A 536 -13.56 -35.21 -26.66
CA THR A 536 -12.23 -35.83 -26.71
C THR A 536 -12.15 -37.13 -25.91
N GLY A 537 -13.19 -37.46 -25.11
CA GLY A 537 -13.30 -38.72 -24.40
C GLY A 537 -13.14 -38.62 -22.87
N ALA A 538 -13.18 -37.40 -22.31
CA ALA A 538 -13.16 -37.27 -20.84
C ALA A 538 -14.35 -37.99 -20.21
N ASP A 539 -14.12 -38.88 -19.26
CA ASP A 539 -15.14 -39.55 -18.48
C ASP A 539 -15.39 -38.82 -17.17
N THR A 540 -16.62 -38.24 -17.05
CA THR A 540 -17.01 -37.44 -15.89
C THR A 540 -17.09 -38.27 -14.61
N VAL A 541 -17.29 -39.60 -14.69
CA VAL A 541 -17.27 -40.47 -13.51
C VAL A 541 -15.86 -40.65 -12.97
N VAL A 542 -14.89 -40.81 -13.86
CA VAL A 542 -13.46 -40.88 -13.50
C VAL A 542 -13.03 -39.58 -12.87
N VAL A 543 -13.36 -38.45 -13.51
CA VAL A 543 -13.07 -37.12 -12.98
C VAL A 543 -13.70 -36.95 -11.60
N ARG A 544 -14.98 -37.31 -11.41
CA ARG A 544 -15.66 -37.22 -10.11
C ARG A 544 -14.95 -38.02 -9.01
N LYS A 545 -14.37 -39.19 -9.34
CA LYS A 545 -13.62 -39.98 -8.39
C LYS A 545 -12.33 -39.31 -7.87
N MET A 546 -11.73 -38.40 -8.64
CA MET A 546 -10.55 -37.61 -8.20
C MET A 546 -10.87 -36.69 -7.02
N PHE A 547 -12.13 -36.30 -6.88
CA PHE A 547 -12.62 -35.50 -5.76
C PHE A 547 -13.13 -36.34 -4.57
N SER A 548 -12.95 -37.63 -4.61
CA SER A 548 -13.41 -38.51 -3.53
C SER A 548 -12.49 -38.40 -2.31
N ASN A 549 -13.07 -38.20 -1.16
CA ASN A 549 -12.37 -38.18 0.12
C ASN A 549 -12.24 -39.60 0.68
N SER A 550 -11.21 -39.88 1.49
CA SER A 550 -11.16 -41.07 2.31
C SER A 550 -12.32 -41.04 3.33
N MET A 551 -12.76 -42.22 3.80
CA MET A 551 -13.78 -42.31 4.82
C MET A 551 -13.39 -41.52 6.09
N ASP A 552 -12.13 -41.57 6.47
CA ASP A 552 -11.60 -40.85 7.63
C ASP A 552 -11.64 -39.32 7.43
N SER A 553 -11.22 -38.80 6.27
CA SER A 553 -11.33 -37.37 5.94
C SER A 553 -12.80 -36.95 5.90
N TYR A 554 -13.68 -37.78 5.34
CA TYR A 554 -15.12 -37.49 5.30
C TYR A 554 -15.71 -37.41 6.71
N GLN A 555 -15.37 -38.36 7.60
CA GLN A 555 -15.83 -38.34 9.00
C GLN A 555 -15.36 -37.10 9.75
N ARG A 556 -14.08 -36.71 9.61
CA ARG A 556 -13.52 -35.50 10.21
C ARG A 556 -14.22 -34.24 9.72
N LYS A 557 -14.43 -34.11 8.40
CA LYS A 557 -15.16 -32.99 7.80
C LYS A 557 -16.59 -32.91 8.35
N THR A 558 -17.32 -34.03 8.34
CA THR A 558 -18.71 -34.12 8.82
C THR A 558 -18.84 -33.75 10.30
N ARG A 559 -17.86 -34.14 11.13
CA ARG A 559 -17.82 -33.78 12.55
C ARG A 559 -17.74 -32.26 12.74
N ILE A 560 -16.96 -31.55 11.93
CA ILE A 560 -16.89 -30.05 11.96
C ILE A 560 -18.23 -29.48 11.51
N VAL A 561 -18.77 -29.95 10.38
CA VAL A 561 -20.02 -29.44 9.80
C VAL A 561 -21.20 -29.63 10.76
N SER A 562 -21.28 -30.76 11.45
CA SER A 562 -22.38 -31.06 12.40
C SER A 562 -22.38 -30.12 13.63
N ASN A 563 -21.27 -29.50 13.95
CA ASN A 563 -21.13 -28.58 15.08
C ASN A 563 -21.32 -27.07 14.66
N ALA A 564 -21.76 -26.83 13.42
CA ALA A 564 -21.93 -25.49 12.93
C ALA A 564 -23.14 -24.78 13.54
N GLN A 565 -22.99 -23.46 13.74
CA GLN A 565 -24.05 -22.56 14.17
C GLN A 565 -24.26 -21.50 13.08
N VAL A 566 -25.50 -21.22 12.73
CA VAL A 566 -25.84 -20.16 11.77
C VAL A 566 -26.08 -18.86 12.50
N TYR A 567 -25.35 -17.81 12.12
CA TYR A 567 -25.45 -16.47 12.67
C TYR A 567 -25.42 -15.43 11.54
N ARG A 568 -26.45 -14.59 11.40
CA ARG A 568 -26.57 -13.58 10.33
C ARG A 568 -26.21 -14.11 8.94
N LYS A 569 -26.77 -15.25 8.56
CA LYS A 569 -26.47 -15.96 7.29
C LYS A 569 -25.01 -16.42 7.14
N CYS A 570 -24.26 -16.44 8.23
CA CYS A 570 -22.92 -17.01 8.30
C CYS A 570 -22.95 -18.31 9.10
N ALA A 571 -22.47 -19.39 8.53
CA ALA A 571 -22.25 -20.65 9.26
C ALA A 571 -20.87 -20.59 9.94
N VAL A 572 -20.85 -20.74 11.27
CA VAL A 572 -19.62 -20.74 12.07
C VAL A 572 -19.47 -22.10 12.73
N ALA A 573 -18.37 -22.79 12.43
CA ALA A 573 -18.02 -24.07 13.03
C ALA A 573 -16.62 -24.02 13.68
N GLN A 574 -16.41 -24.85 14.68
CA GLN A 574 -15.08 -25.03 15.28
C GLN A 574 -14.70 -26.49 15.32
N SER A 575 -13.40 -26.77 15.10
CA SER A 575 -12.88 -28.11 15.29
C SER A 575 -12.58 -28.40 16.75
N ASP A 576 -12.95 -29.58 17.23
CA ASP A 576 -12.65 -30.09 18.55
C ASP A 576 -11.50 -31.14 18.53
N PHE A 577 -10.81 -31.25 17.39
CA PHE A 577 -9.67 -32.16 17.18
C PHE A 577 -8.60 -31.46 16.33
N SER A 578 -7.38 -32.01 16.36
CA SER A 578 -6.26 -31.58 15.51
C SER A 578 -5.77 -32.76 14.65
N SER A 579 -5.30 -32.47 13.44
CA SER A 579 -4.71 -33.42 12.51
C SER A 579 -3.71 -32.69 11.59
N ASP A 580 -2.77 -33.45 10.99
CA ASP A 580 -1.76 -32.88 10.09
C ASP A 580 -2.36 -32.22 8.84
N ASP A 581 -3.52 -32.71 8.38
CA ASP A 581 -4.27 -32.22 7.23
C ASP A 581 -5.39 -31.23 7.60
N MET A 582 -5.37 -30.68 8.84
CA MET A 582 -6.45 -29.86 9.39
C MET A 582 -6.82 -28.68 8.50
N ARG A 583 -5.84 -28.05 7.86
CA ARG A 583 -6.06 -26.96 6.92
C ARG A 583 -6.96 -27.36 5.74
N VAL A 584 -6.75 -28.56 5.21
CA VAL A 584 -7.53 -29.09 4.08
C VAL A 584 -8.94 -29.44 4.54
N VAL A 585 -9.04 -30.17 5.66
CA VAL A 585 -10.33 -30.60 6.24
C VAL A 585 -11.21 -29.39 6.61
N ALA A 586 -10.63 -28.37 7.23
CA ALA A 586 -11.34 -27.13 7.59
C ALA A 586 -11.82 -26.35 6.35
N SER A 587 -10.99 -26.30 5.30
CA SER A 587 -11.39 -25.66 4.04
C SER A 587 -12.54 -26.41 3.37
N GLN A 588 -12.49 -27.73 3.34
CA GLN A 588 -13.57 -28.58 2.80
C GLN A 588 -14.85 -28.49 3.64
N ALA A 589 -14.73 -28.39 4.96
CA ALA A 589 -15.87 -28.18 5.84
C ALA A 589 -16.52 -26.81 5.61
N ALA A 590 -15.70 -25.75 5.42
CA ALA A 590 -16.21 -24.43 5.09
C ALA A 590 -16.95 -24.42 3.74
N ASP A 591 -16.44 -25.14 2.74
CA ASP A 591 -17.13 -25.29 1.46
C ASP A 591 -18.45 -26.08 1.58
N GLU A 592 -18.49 -27.11 2.38
CA GLU A 592 -19.72 -27.89 2.63
C GLU A 592 -20.80 -27.09 3.33
N LEU A 593 -20.43 -26.25 4.31
CA LEU A 593 -21.35 -25.36 5.02
C LEU A 593 -22.06 -24.37 4.11
N LEU A 594 -21.50 -24.00 2.96
CA LEU A 594 -22.14 -23.14 1.97
C LEU A 594 -23.26 -23.87 1.19
N SER A 595 -23.39 -25.18 1.31
CA SER A 595 -24.49 -25.94 0.70
C SER A 595 -25.78 -25.94 1.55
N ILE A 596 -25.71 -25.35 2.76
CA ILE A 596 -26.84 -25.25 3.67
C ILE A 596 -27.69 -24.04 3.25
N ASP A 597 -29.01 -24.23 3.24
CA ASP A 597 -29.96 -23.18 2.94
C ASP A 597 -29.81 -21.99 3.92
N ASP A 598 -30.03 -20.76 3.45
CA ASP A 598 -29.83 -19.51 4.21
C ASP A 598 -28.39 -19.23 4.69
N VAL A 599 -27.36 -19.90 4.15
CA VAL A 599 -25.94 -19.62 4.44
C VAL A 599 -25.27 -18.95 3.23
N ASP A 600 -24.89 -17.71 3.39
CA ASP A 600 -24.17 -16.91 2.38
C ASP A 600 -22.65 -16.90 2.58
N ALA A 601 -22.18 -17.15 3.81
CA ALA A 601 -20.76 -17.29 4.14
C ALA A 601 -20.53 -18.35 5.23
N SER A 602 -19.33 -18.92 5.30
CA SER A 602 -18.95 -19.92 6.28
C SER A 602 -17.57 -19.63 6.85
N PHE A 603 -17.40 -19.94 8.12
CA PHE A 603 -16.16 -19.74 8.88
C PHE A 603 -15.88 -20.98 9.71
N VAL A 604 -14.71 -21.60 9.49
CA VAL A 604 -14.28 -22.78 10.26
C VAL A 604 -13.03 -22.43 11.04
N LEU A 605 -13.14 -22.50 12.38
CA LEU A 605 -12.05 -22.26 13.31
C LEU A 605 -11.36 -23.57 13.66
N TYR A 606 -10.03 -23.60 13.65
CA TYR A 606 -9.24 -24.77 14.00
C TYR A 606 -7.87 -24.39 14.55
N GLU A 607 -7.30 -25.28 15.35
CA GLU A 607 -5.98 -25.11 15.92
C GLU A 607 -4.92 -25.73 15.01
N ALA A 608 -3.93 -24.92 14.58
CA ALA A 608 -2.75 -25.41 13.85
C ALA A 608 -1.60 -24.39 13.93
N GLY A 609 -0.36 -24.88 13.92
CA GLY A 609 0.83 -24.04 13.91
C GLY A 609 0.98 -23.11 15.12
N GLY A 610 0.49 -23.54 16.29
CA GLY A 610 0.57 -22.75 17.54
C GLY A 610 -0.36 -21.54 17.61
N GLY A 611 -1.45 -21.55 16.85
CA GLY A 611 -2.48 -20.52 16.88
C GLY A 611 -3.82 -21.01 16.34
N ILE A 612 -4.85 -20.17 16.51
CA ILE A 612 -6.17 -20.43 15.94
C ILE A 612 -6.20 -19.89 14.52
N ASN A 613 -6.55 -20.77 13.59
CA ASN A 613 -6.73 -20.43 12.18
C ASN A 613 -8.22 -20.39 11.86
N ILE A 614 -8.62 -19.49 10.97
CA ILE A 614 -9.98 -19.39 10.46
C ILE A 614 -9.94 -19.53 8.95
N SER A 615 -10.66 -20.50 8.42
CA SER A 615 -10.92 -20.66 6.99
C SER A 615 -12.29 -20.08 6.67
N ALA A 616 -12.35 -19.06 5.80
CA ALA A 616 -13.57 -18.37 5.43
C ALA A 616 -13.93 -18.63 3.96
N ARG A 617 -15.21 -18.84 3.68
CA ARG A 617 -15.77 -19.04 2.34
C ARG A 617 -17.06 -18.24 2.16
N SER A 618 -17.39 -17.89 0.92
CA SER A 618 -18.64 -17.18 0.58
C SER A 618 -19.10 -17.52 -0.82
N MET A 619 -20.41 -17.42 -1.05
CA MET A 619 -21.02 -17.48 -2.38
C MET A 619 -20.92 -16.13 -3.14
N GLY A 620 -20.24 -15.12 -2.58
CA GLY A 620 -20.00 -13.82 -3.18
C GLY A 620 -20.99 -12.72 -2.78
N LEU A 621 -21.99 -13.02 -1.96
CA LEU A 621 -22.88 -12.01 -1.36
C LEU A 621 -22.22 -11.31 -0.17
N ILE A 622 -21.45 -12.05 0.61
CA ILE A 622 -20.69 -11.56 1.74
C ILE A 622 -19.22 -11.54 1.34
N ASN A 623 -18.54 -10.41 1.53
CA ASN A 623 -17.10 -10.31 1.27
C ASN A 623 -16.30 -10.78 2.49
N VAL A 624 -15.92 -12.07 2.49
CA VAL A 624 -15.16 -12.66 3.60
C VAL A 624 -13.73 -12.12 3.73
N GLN A 625 -13.18 -11.53 2.68
CA GLN A 625 -11.88 -10.87 2.73
C GLN A 625 -11.89 -9.71 3.73
N LEU A 626 -12.91 -8.82 3.66
CA LEU A 626 -13.02 -7.66 4.55
C LEU A 626 -13.14 -8.09 6.03
N ILE A 627 -13.86 -9.20 6.29
CA ILE A 627 -14.00 -9.75 7.63
C ILE A 627 -12.65 -10.28 8.12
N MET A 628 -11.93 -11.05 7.29
CA MET A 628 -10.63 -11.61 7.68
C MET A 628 -9.53 -10.55 7.78
N GLU A 629 -9.53 -9.51 6.96
CA GLU A 629 -8.58 -8.39 7.04
C GLU A 629 -8.70 -7.63 8.37
N LYS A 630 -9.92 -7.40 8.87
CA LYS A 630 -10.15 -6.83 10.21
C LYS A 630 -9.55 -7.69 11.33
N MET A 631 -9.44 -8.99 11.11
CA MET A 631 -8.83 -9.95 12.04
C MET A 631 -7.33 -10.20 11.75
N GLY A 632 -6.69 -9.37 10.92
CA GLY A 632 -5.26 -9.48 10.58
C GLY A 632 -4.92 -10.56 9.55
N GLY A 633 -5.90 -11.05 8.83
CA GLY A 633 -5.76 -12.02 7.75
C GLY A 633 -5.88 -11.40 6.37
N GLY A 634 -6.30 -12.18 5.38
CA GLY A 634 -6.51 -11.73 4.01
C GLY A 634 -7.05 -12.83 3.12
N GLY A 635 -7.18 -12.51 1.83
CA GLY A 635 -7.70 -13.45 0.83
C GLY A 635 -8.42 -12.75 -0.31
N HIS A 636 -9.52 -13.34 -0.76
CA HIS A 636 -10.40 -12.83 -1.79
C HIS A 636 -11.84 -12.73 -1.28
N GLN A 637 -12.70 -12.07 -2.03
CA GLN A 637 -14.11 -11.89 -1.69
C GLN A 637 -14.81 -13.20 -1.27
N THR A 638 -14.52 -14.30 -1.95
CA THR A 638 -15.16 -15.61 -1.73
C THR A 638 -14.35 -16.58 -0.92
N MET A 639 -13.06 -16.33 -0.71
CA MET A 639 -12.13 -17.21 0.04
C MET A 639 -11.12 -16.36 0.78
N ALA A 640 -11.07 -16.47 2.09
CA ALA A 640 -10.11 -15.75 2.93
C ALA A 640 -9.70 -16.60 4.14
N ALA A 641 -8.64 -16.21 4.82
CA ALA A 641 -8.17 -16.87 6.01
C ALA A 641 -7.46 -15.90 6.94
N THR A 642 -7.40 -16.23 8.22
CA THR A 642 -6.56 -15.54 9.21
C THR A 642 -5.93 -16.54 10.17
N GLN A 643 -4.84 -16.11 10.81
CA GLN A 643 -4.19 -16.85 11.91
C GLN A 643 -4.03 -15.92 13.11
N LEU A 644 -4.63 -16.31 14.22
CA LEU A 644 -4.58 -15.59 15.51
C LEU A 644 -3.60 -16.30 16.44
N ARG A 645 -2.52 -15.65 16.80
CA ARG A 645 -1.50 -16.19 17.72
C ARG A 645 -1.78 -15.77 19.15
N GLY A 646 -1.61 -16.70 20.10
CA GLY A 646 -1.81 -16.43 21.53
C GLY A 646 -3.25 -16.13 21.95
N VAL A 647 -4.22 -16.54 21.13
CA VAL A 647 -5.66 -16.38 21.39
C VAL A 647 -6.29 -17.76 21.59
N GLU A 648 -7.13 -17.90 22.60
CA GLU A 648 -7.91 -19.12 22.84
C GLU A 648 -9.10 -19.22 21.87
N MET A 649 -9.57 -20.44 21.60
CA MET A 649 -10.64 -20.74 20.64
C MET A 649 -11.92 -19.92 20.91
N GLU A 650 -12.37 -19.84 22.15
CA GLU A 650 -13.59 -19.10 22.51
C GLU A 650 -13.44 -17.58 22.30
N LYS A 651 -12.26 -17.03 22.57
CA LYS A 651 -11.96 -15.61 22.28
C LYS A 651 -11.88 -15.32 20.77
N ALA A 652 -11.28 -16.26 20.00
CA ALA A 652 -11.24 -16.15 18.54
C ALA A 652 -12.65 -16.17 17.94
N LYS A 653 -13.53 -17.04 18.46
CA LYS A 653 -14.93 -17.13 18.05
C LYS A 653 -15.71 -15.87 18.41
N ALA A 654 -15.53 -15.32 19.60
CA ALA A 654 -16.16 -14.07 20.02
C ALA A 654 -15.73 -12.89 19.13
N LEU A 655 -14.44 -12.77 18.84
CA LEU A 655 -13.90 -11.74 17.93
C LEU A 655 -14.46 -11.89 16.51
N LEU A 656 -14.65 -13.11 16.03
CA LEU A 656 -15.27 -13.36 14.73
C LEU A 656 -16.73 -12.87 14.70
N PHE A 657 -17.52 -13.15 15.74
CA PHE A 657 -18.91 -12.66 15.82
C PHE A 657 -18.97 -11.14 15.86
N GLU A 658 -18.12 -10.49 16.65
CA GLU A 658 -18.02 -9.02 16.69
C GLU A 658 -17.65 -8.45 15.30
N THR A 659 -16.70 -9.08 14.61
CA THR A 659 -16.28 -8.64 13.26
C THR A 659 -17.38 -8.85 12.21
N ILE A 660 -18.18 -9.92 12.34
CA ILE A 660 -19.38 -10.13 11.50
C ILE A 660 -20.41 -9.03 11.79
N ASP A 661 -20.67 -8.69 13.07
CA ASP A 661 -21.60 -7.62 13.44
C ASP A 661 -21.16 -6.27 12.85
N ASP A 662 -19.89 -5.96 12.94
CA ASP A 662 -19.30 -4.77 12.34
C ASP A 662 -19.40 -4.72 10.81
N TYR A 663 -19.43 -5.87 10.14
CA TYR A 663 -19.60 -5.93 8.69
C TYR A 663 -21.03 -5.60 8.27
N TYR A 664 -22.03 -5.90 9.11
CA TYR A 664 -23.45 -5.62 8.86
C TYR A 664 -23.91 -4.26 9.41
N SER A 665 -23.11 -3.57 10.22
CA SER A 665 -23.40 -2.22 10.70
C SER A 665 -22.95 -1.15 9.72
#